data_76e3764bc4bdbe6f20d2f6b620a5fdd9
#
_entry.id   76e3764bc4bdbe6f20d2f6b620a5fdd9
#
_cell.length_a   1.000
_cell.length_b   1.000
_cell.length_c   1.000
_cell.angle_alpha   90.00
_cell.angle_beta   90.00
_cell.angle_gamma   90.00
#
_symmetry.space_group_name_H-M   'P 1'
#
loop_
_entity.id
_entity.type
_entity.pdbx_description
1 polymer ?
#
loop_
_entity_poly.entity_id
_entity_poly.type
_entity_poly.pdbx_seq_one_letter_code
_entity_poly.pdbx_strand_id
1 'polypeptide(L)'
;MRPTLCCAGICAVACAVVGLNAYGSDAPADPAALFNDAVRLFFAARPVESADAFDRLVAARPESEPELWQRGLALYYADRFDDGRRQFEVHRSVNPADVENVAWHFACVARDRGPDAAREGIIPVGADARVPMREVLELFAGRAEPAAVLAAAEAGPAEALRNQRCFAHLYLGLYFEAIGADDQARRHMLQAAGPFAMDHFMGRVAQLHCRLRGWTEVADVTVAPAGNDQHDGSATAPVATLRRALDRVRELRAAEPDRPGPFVVEVADGRYELAATLVITPEDSGTAGSPTVIRAADGARPLFSGGRIITGWTVSQESPQEQPRWTAVLPEVKAGAWNFSQLFVNDQRRFRPVLPATGWYTIADALPPSPANTDKGHDRFVFSGDDLRTDWANLGDVEVVAVHRWTMTRLPIAAIDPVTPVDPLEDDAAQKAVTFAGHTQGTADWCSFPKGNRFLVENVREALGLPGSWYLDRPTGTLTYCPQPGETPEAVTVVAPVLDRLVELRGEVAARKFVEHVRLEGLSFAHGNWNLPMGGQSYPQAEVNVGAAIGATAARHIAFDRCGVRHVGRYAFELGHGCQECTLSRCELVDLAAGGVLVGTTAVLPDPEAAVTGNVIRDCTIAHGGRIHSAAIGIWIGNASRTTVEHCDIFDLTYSGVSIGWSWGYAESPAHHNRVLHNHMYDIGHGVLSDMGGVYTLGVSPGTVVEGNLIHDIQSHNYGGWGLYTDEGSTGIVLRNNIVYGTSSGGFHQHYGRDNIVENNIFAVARDWQLQRTRVEDHTSFRFERNIVWWNSDKPLVNGDWSKGLVTAANCYWNAAGPVVFPGGQDLAARQAAGQDERSIVADPRFLDPNFPDPNVLNPSSGTFAIAPDSPALALGFEPIDASLAGRRTPRLLAIGMPDVPTLWPESRQRKKPAP
;
A
#
# COMPACT_ATOMS: atom_id res chain seq x y z
N MET A 1 -27.37 47.57 2.43
CA MET A 1 -28.20 46.45 2.80
C MET A 1 -27.25 45.27 2.96
N ARG A 2 -27.01 44.81 4.16
CA ARG A 2 -26.15 43.68 4.48
C ARG A 2 -27.03 42.41 4.47
N PRO A 3 -26.56 41.31 3.86
CA PRO A 3 -27.14 40.00 4.18
C PRO A 3 -26.40 39.44 5.39
N THR A 4 -27.18 39.03 6.34
CA THR A 4 -26.81 38.37 7.59
C THR A 4 -26.24 36.99 7.28
N LEU A 5 -24.97 36.79 7.60
CA LEU A 5 -24.39 35.45 7.68
C LEU A 5 -24.87 34.80 8.98
N CYS A 6 -25.65 33.75 8.89
CA CYS A 6 -25.97 32.87 10.00
C CYS A 6 -25.16 31.60 9.94
N CYS A 7 -24.40 31.37 11.00
CA CYS A 7 -23.90 30.09 11.50
C CYS A 7 -23.07 29.18 10.57
N ALA A 8 -21.86 29.63 10.26
CA ALA A 8 -20.74 28.68 10.09
C ALA A 8 -19.71 29.09 11.12
N GLY A 9 -19.84 28.55 12.31
CA GLY A 9 -18.91 28.83 13.41
C GLY A 9 -18.73 27.59 14.27
N ILE A 10 -17.52 27.11 14.24
CA ILE A 10 -16.84 26.34 15.30
C ILE A 10 -17.08 24.81 15.30
N CYS A 11 -16.22 24.09 14.65
CA CYS A 11 -15.62 22.85 15.16
C CYS A 11 -14.19 22.73 14.62
N ALA A 12 -13.29 23.57 15.13
CA ALA A 12 -11.87 23.25 15.15
C ALA A 12 -11.62 22.47 16.45
N VAL A 13 -11.54 21.15 16.38
CA VAL A 13 -11.12 20.32 17.51
C VAL A 13 -9.61 20.22 17.46
N ALA A 14 -8.93 20.99 18.31
CA ALA A 14 -7.53 20.78 18.63
C ALA A 14 -7.41 19.48 19.45
N CYS A 15 -6.70 18.49 18.95
CA CYS A 15 -6.24 17.34 19.74
C CYS A 15 -5.09 17.80 20.63
N ALA A 16 -5.35 17.95 21.94
CA ALA A 16 -4.31 18.05 22.94
C ALA A 16 -4.17 16.71 23.67
N VAL A 17 -2.99 16.13 23.59
CA VAL A 17 -2.58 14.96 24.36
C VAL A 17 -2.41 15.38 25.82
N VAL A 18 -3.09 14.72 26.75
CA VAL A 18 -2.86 14.90 28.19
C VAL A 18 -2.28 13.62 28.77
N GLY A 19 -1.06 13.75 29.26
CA GLY A 19 -0.40 12.74 30.09
C GLY A 19 -1.10 12.57 31.44
N LEU A 20 -1.16 11.33 31.89
CA LEU A 20 -1.63 10.92 33.23
C LEU A 20 -0.73 11.49 34.33
N ASN A 21 -1.31 12.32 35.19
CA ASN A 21 -0.84 12.46 36.53
C ASN A 21 -2.04 12.47 37.51
N ALA A 22 -2.07 11.44 38.34
CA ALA A 22 -3.03 11.32 39.42
C ALA A 22 -2.55 12.19 40.61
N TYR A 23 -3.27 13.29 40.90
CA TYR A 23 -3.36 13.86 42.24
C TYR A 23 -4.69 14.64 42.34
N GLY A 24 -5.48 14.28 43.33
CA GLY A 24 -6.76 14.91 43.59
C GLY A 24 -6.59 16.39 43.94
N SER A 25 -7.41 17.22 43.29
CA SER A 25 -7.76 18.54 43.76
C SER A 25 -9.25 18.74 43.47
N ASP A 26 -10.03 19.13 44.48
CA ASP A 26 -11.43 19.57 44.36
C ASP A 26 -11.52 20.94 43.67
N ALA A 27 -11.12 21.00 42.40
CA ALA A 27 -11.47 22.10 41.51
C ALA A 27 -12.75 21.70 40.74
N PRO A 28 -13.73 22.59 40.55
CA PRO A 28 -14.92 22.27 39.74
C PRO A 28 -14.47 21.85 38.34
N ALA A 29 -14.92 20.69 37.91
CA ALA A 29 -14.55 20.12 36.60
C ALA A 29 -14.89 21.16 35.50
N ASP A 30 -13.92 21.42 34.61
CA ASP A 30 -14.06 22.31 33.47
C ASP A 30 -15.27 21.87 32.61
N PRO A 31 -16.29 22.71 32.41
CA PRO A 31 -17.46 22.37 31.59
C PRO A 31 -17.12 21.91 30.17
N ALA A 32 -16.07 22.48 29.57
CA ALA A 32 -15.62 22.07 28.23
C ALA A 32 -15.01 20.67 28.26
N ALA A 33 -14.24 20.33 29.29
CA ALA A 33 -13.70 18.99 29.48
C ALA A 33 -14.81 17.94 29.71
N LEU A 34 -15.83 18.27 30.50
CA LEU A 34 -17.01 17.40 30.72
C LEU A 34 -17.78 17.14 29.41
N PHE A 35 -17.99 18.19 28.59
CA PHE A 35 -18.65 18.06 27.29
C PHE A 35 -17.86 17.15 26.36
N ASN A 36 -16.56 17.38 26.22
CA ASN A 36 -15.70 16.58 25.32
C ASN A 36 -15.62 15.12 25.79
N ASP A 37 -15.56 14.87 27.08
CA ASP A 37 -15.57 13.52 27.65
C ASP A 37 -16.91 12.82 27.38
N ALA A 38 -18.03 13.51 27.57
CA ALA A 38 -19.36 12.97 27.28
C ALA A 38 -19.51 12.57 25.80
N VAL A 39 -19.08 13.44 24.87
CA VAL A 39 -19.11 13.14 23.42
C VAL A 39 -18.16 12.00 23.08
N ARG A 40 -16.96 11.95 23.66
CA ARG A 40 -16.00 10.84 23.48
C ARG A 40 -16.59 9.51 23.93
N LEU A 41 -17.21 9.47 25.12
CA LEU A 41 -17.89 8.28 25.65
C LEU A 41 -19.04 7.83 24.75
N PHE A 42 -19.80 8.78 24.23
CA PHE A 42 -20.90 8.51 23.29
C PHE A 42 -20.39 7.73 22.07
N PHE A 43 -19.39 8.25 21.37
CA PHE A 43 -18.83 7.59 20.19
C PHE A 43 -17.95 6.36 20.51
N ALA A 44 -17.58 6.15 21.77
CA ALA A 44 -16.99 4.91 22.25
C ALA A 44 -18.01 3.77 22.50
N ALA A 45 -19.30 3.99 22.16
CA ALA A 45 -20.42 3.07 22.43
C ALA A 45 -20.66 2.82 23.94
N ARG A 46 -20.49 3.86 24.75
CA ARG A 46 -20.73 3.86 26.21
C ARG A 46 -21.84 4.89 26.54
N PRO A 47 -23.09 4.69 26.07
CA PRO A 47 -24.14 5.70 26.17
C PRO A 47 -24.56 6.02 27.60
N VAL A 48 -24.58 5.04 28.50
CA VAL A 48 -24.91 5.27 29.91
C VAL A 48 -23.93 6.23 30.56
N GLU A 49 -22.63 5.96 30.39
CA GLU A 49 -21.58 6.79 30.97
C GLU A 49 -21.51 8.20 30.31
N SER A 50 -21.87 8.26 29.00
CA SER A 50 -22.01 9.51 28.29
C SER A 50 -23.16 10.36 28.87
N ALA A 51 -24.33 9.75 29.08
CA ALA A 51 -25.49 10.43 29.68
C ALA A 51 -25.14 10.95 31.08
N ASP A 52 -24.48 10.14 31.92
CA ASP A 52 -24.03 10.53 33.25
C ASP A 52 -22.99 11.68 33.21
N ALA A 53 -22.13 11.70 32.19
CA ALA A 53 -21.18 12.80 32.00
C ALA A 53 -21.89 14.11 31.60
N PHE A 54 -22.89 14.03 30.72
CA PHE A 54 -23.74 15.18 30.40
C PHE A 54 -24.56 15.64 31.62
N ASP A 55 -25.07 14.74 32.45
CA ASP A 55 -25.80 15.11 33.69
C ASP A 55 -24.90 15.87 34.65
N ARG A 56 -23.64 15.48 34.80
CA ARG A 56 -22.65 16.23 35.56
C ARG A 56 -22.39 17.63 35.01
N LEU A 57 -22.36 17.74 33.65
CA LEU A 57 -22.22 19.03 32.99
C LEU A 57 -23.42 19.95 33.29
N VAL A 58 -24.65 19.42 33.15
CA VAL A 58 -25.88 20.18 33.47
C VAL A 58 -25.90 20.58 34.97
N ALA A 59 -25.49 19.69 35.88
CA ALA A 59 -25.41 20.02 37.31
C ALA A 59 -24.38 21.13 37.60
N ALA A 60 -23.24 21.12 36.88
CA ALA A 60 -22.20 22.14 36.99
C ALA A 60 -22.57 23.46 36.28
N ARG A 61 -23.42 23.42 35.25
CA ARG A 61 -23.77 24.57 34.42
C ARG A 61 -25.22 24.42 33.87
N PRO A 62 -26.26 24.64 34.70
CA PRO A 62 -27.64 24.42 34.33
C PRO A 62 -28.10 25.24 33.11
N GLU A 63 -27.57 26.42 32.90
CA GLU A 63 -27.90 27.30 31.80
C GLU A 63 -27.49 26.74 30.42
N SER A 64 -26.59 25.74 30.41
CA SER A 64 -26.18 25.09 29.16
C SER A 64 -27.15 24.00 28.69
N GLU A 65 -28.08 23.52 29.52
CA GLU A 65 -28.95 22.41 29.19
C GLU A 65 -29.72 22.58 27.86
N PRO A 66 -30.26 23.77 27.53
CA PRO A 66 -30.94 23.95 26.25
C PRO A 66 -30.06 23.73 25.01
N GLU A 67 -28.77 23.89 25.12
CA GLU A 67 -27.80 23.76 24.02
C GLU A 67 -27.34 22.31 23.80
N LEU A 68 -27.62 21.41 24.77
CA LEU A 68 -27.05 20.06 24.82
C LEU A 68 -27.94 19.00 24.11
N TRP A 69 -28.25 19.17 22.83
CA TRP A 69 -28.96 18.15 22.04
C TRP A 69 -28.25 16.78 22.03
N GLN A 70 -26.91 16.77 22.12
CA GLN A 70 -26.11 15.55 22.21
C GLN A 70 -26.43 14.74 23.49
N ARG A 71 -26.80 15.43 24.57
CA ARG A 71 -27.30 14.77 25.78
C ARG A 71 -28.58 13.98 25.48
N GLY A 72 -29.51 14.54 24.69
CA GLY A 72 -30.72 13.85 24.27
C GLY A 72 -30.42 12.55 23.53
N LEU A 73 -29.43 12.57 22.64
CA LEU A 73 -28.98 11.35 21.97
C LEU A 73 -28.41 10.32 22.96
N ALA A 74 -27.52 10.75 23.86
CA ALA A 74 -26.95 9.87 24.85
C ALA A 74 -28.03 9.23 25.75
N LEU A 75 -29.03 10.01 26.16
CA LEU A 75 -30.17 9.54 26.94
C LEU A 75 -31.01 8.52 26.17
N TYR A 76 -31.28 8.74 24.87
CA TYR A 76 -31.98 7.78 24.01
C TYR A 76 -31.27 6.41 23.97
N TYR A 77 -29.96 6.41 23.74
CA TYR A 77 -29.17 5.16 23.67
C TYR A 77 -28.84 4.56 25.06
N ALA A 78 -29.04 5.30 26.13
CA ALA A 78 -29.01 4.80 27.52
C ALA A 78 -30.37 4.29 28.03
N ASP A 79 -31.37 4.16 27.14
CA ASP A 79 -32.76 3.78 27.43
C ASP A 79 -33.48 4.70 28.45
N ARG A 80 -32.99 5.94 28.61
CA ARG A 80 -33.57 6.99 29.46
C ARG A 80 -34.50 7.89 28.62
N PHE A 81 -35.53 7.28 28.07
CA PHE A 81 -36.39 7.90 27.06
C PHE A 81 -37.15 9.13 27.55
N ASP A 82 -37.69 9.14 28.78
CA ASP A 82 -38.41 10.31 29.33
C ASP A 82 -37.47 11.49 29.55
N ASP A 83 -36.24 11.25 30.03
CA ASP A 83 -35.23 12.30 30.14
C ASP A 83 -34.78 12.83 28.76
N GLY A 84 -34.59 11.92 27.76
CA GLY A 84 -34.32 12.29 26.38
C GLY A 84 -35.43 13.15 25.78
N ARG A 85 -36.68 12.74 25.95
CA ARG A 85 -37.85 13.53 25.54
C ARG A 85 -37.79 14.96 26.09
N ARG A 86 -37.58 15.09 27.40
CA ARG A 86 -37.48 16.42 28.05
C ARG A 86 -36.34 17.25 27.50
N GLN A 87 -35.20 16.61 27.27
CA GLN A 87 -34.04 17.31 26.69
C GLN A 87 -34.34 17.89 25.31
N PHE A 88 -35.04 17.17 24.44
CA PHE A 88 -35.43 17.67 23.12
C PHE A 88 -36.52 18.76 23.21
N GLU A 89 -37.44 18.67 24.18
CA GLU A 89 -38.40 19.75 24.49
C GLU A 89 -37.72 21.04 24.93
N VAL A 90 -36.69 20.95 25.80
CA VAL A 90 -35.89 22.07 26.25
C VAL A 90 -35.05 22.65 25.11
N HIS A 91 -34.40 21.79 24.32
CA HIS A 91 -33.57 22.23 23.18
C HIS A 91 -34.35 23.05 22.15
N ARG A 92 -35.62 22.76 21.93
CA ARG A 92 -36.47 23.54 21.03
C ARG A 92 -36.49 25.04 21.36
N SER A 93 -36.26 25.44 22.62
CA SER A 93 -36.23 26.86 23.01
C SER A 93 -35.11 27.66 22.37
N VAL A 94 -34.02 26.99 22.02
CA VAL A 94 -32.81 27.58 21.39
C VAL A 94 -32.69 27.24 19.92
N ASN A 95 -33.30 26.12 19.46
CA ASN A 95 -33.30 25.68 18.05
C ASN A 95 -34.70 25.29 17.56
N PRO A 96 -35.61 26.28 17.34
CA PRO A 96 -37.01 26.03 17.03
C PRO A 96 -37.32 25.57 15.60
N ALA A 97 -36.31 25.51 14.71
CA ALA A 97 -36.48 25.15 13.28
C ALA A 97 -35.75 23.87 12.92
N ASP A 98 -35.54 22.98 13.87
CA ASP A 98 -34.75 21.75 13.68
C ASP A 98 -35.64 20.50 13.68
N VAL A 99 -35.85 19.91 12.50
CA VAL A 99 -36.61 18.66 12.33
C VAL A 99 -35.91 17.46 12.96
N GLU A 100 -34.55 17.44 13.06
CA GLU A 100 -33.83 16.39 13.75
C GLU A 100 -34.27 16.29 15.21
N ASN A 101 -34.46 17.44 15.85
CA ASN A 101 -34.97 17.51 17.22
C ASN A 101 -36.35 16.84 17.37
N VAL A 102 -37.26 17.05 16.40
CA VAL A 102 -38.57 16.40 16.35
C VAL A 102 -38.45 14.90 16.18
N ALA A 103 -37.60 14.44 15.29
CA ALA A 103 -37.41 13.02 15.01
C ALA A 103 -36.87 12.26 16.23
N TRP A 104 -35.90 12.82 16.93
CA TRP A 104 -35.35 12.20 18.15
C TRP A 104 -36.32 12.28 19.34
N HIS A 105 -37.07 13.39 19.45
CA HIS A 105 -38.17 13.47 20.42
C HIS A 105 -39.19 12.38 20.16
N PHE A 106 -39.67 12.24 18.92
CA PHE A 106 -40.59 11.17 18.52
C PHE A 106 -40.02 9.79 18.86
N ALA A 107 -38.77 9.50 18.56
CA ALA A 107 -38.15 8.24 18.87
C ALA A 107 -38.16 7.95 20.39
N CYS A 108 -37.87 8.95 21.22
CA CYS A 108 -37.95 8.78 22.67
C CYS A 108 -39.39 8.45 23.13
N VAL A 109 -40.39 9.21 22.65
CA VAL A 109 -41.80 8.97 23.00
C VAL A 109 -42.27 7.61 22.50
N ALA A 110 -41.90 7.23 21.26
CA ALA A 110 -42.34 5.96 20.68
C ALA A 110 -41.76 4.75 21.43
N ARG A 111 -40.54 4.85 21.90
CA ARG A 111 -39.89 3.81 22.72
C ARG A 111 -40.49 3.70 24.12
N ASP A 112 -40.93 4.80 24.69
CA ASP A 112 -41.52 4.87 26.05
C ASP A 112 -43.03 4.57 26.06
N ARG A 113 -43.80 5.09 25.10
CA ARG A 113 -45.28 5.11 25.10
C ARG A 113 -45.94 4.58 23.82
N GLY A 114 -45.16 4.17 22.87
CA GLY A 114 -45.60 3.67 21.56
C GLY A 114 -45.72 4.75 20.47
N PRO A 115 -45.78 4.33 19.21
CA PRO A 115 -45.71 5.22 18.05
C PRO A 115 -46.97 6.13 17.91
N ASP A 116 -48.12 5.74 18.36
CA ASP A 116 -49.34 6.56 18.29
C ASP A 116 -49.24 7.75 19.26
N ALA A 117 -48.78 7.51 20.49
CA ALA A 117 -48.51 8.56 21.44
C ALA A 117 -47.43 9.55 20.93
N ALA A 118 -46.44 9.01 20.19
CA ALA A 118 -45.41 9.85 19.58
C ALA A 118 -45.96 10.76 18.46
N ARG A 119 -46.89 10.26 17.66
CA ARG A 119 -47.55 11.07 16.61
C ARG A 119 -48.47 12.16 17.21
N GLU A 120 -49.23 11.84 18.26
CA GLU A 120 -50.08 12.81 18.98
C GLU A 120 -49.22 13.88 19.68
N GLY A 121 -48.04 13.51 20.15
CA GLY A 121 -47.11 14.35 20.89
C GLY A 121 -46.05 15.07 20.02
N ILE A 122 -46.17 15.13 18.70
CA ILE A 122 -45.21 15.82 17.86
C ILE A 122 -45.05 17.29 18.28
N ILE A 123 -43.80 17.64 18.62
CA ILE A 123 -43.50 19.00 19.03
C ILE A 123 -43.50 19.97 17.83
N PRO A 124 -44.02 21.20 17.99
CA PRO A 124 -44.05 22.19 16.90
C PRO A 124 -42.59 22.54 16.47
N VAL A 125 -42.38 22.65 15.16
CA VAL A 125 -41.11 23.04 14.58
C VAL A 125 -41.30 24.05 13.43
N GLY A 126 -40.32 24.97 13.28
CA GLY A 126 -40.29 25.92 12.19
C GLY A 126 -39.86 25.28 10.86
N ALA A 127 -39.70 26.09 9.83
CA ALA A 127 -39.23 25.63 8.53
C ALA A 127 -37.73 25.24 8.58
N ASP A 128 -37.41 23.97 8.32
CA ASP A 128 -36.06 23.50 8.14
C ASP A 128 -35.74 23.48 6.63
N ALA A 129 -34.71 24.21 6.24
CA ALA A 129 -34.30 24.34 4.84
C ALA A 129 -33.45 23.16 4.32
N ARG A 130 -33.03 22.26 5.20
CA ARG A 130 -32.22 21.10 4.81
C ARG A 130 -33.10 20.05 4.10
N VAL A 131 -32.57 19.48 3.02
CA VAL A 131 -33.22 18.39 2.31
C VAL A 131 -32.73 17.08 2.91
N PRO A 132 -33.59 16.08 3.22
CA PRO A 132 -35.06 15.99 3.02
C PRO A 132 -35.89 16.29 4.29
N MET A 133 -35.48 17.19 5.14
CA MET A 133 -36.04 17.35 6.50
C MET A 133 -37.56 17.66 6.52
N ARG A 134 -38.08 18.34 5.51
CA ARG A 134 -39.53 18.57 5.39
C ARG A 134 -40.30 17.25 5.25
N GLU A 135 -39.82 16.38 4.36
CA GLU A 135 -40.46 15.07 4.10
C GLU A 135 -40.27 14.13 5.28
N VAL A 136 -39.14 14.23 6.00
CA VAL A 136 -38.93 13.55 7.29
C VAL A 136 -39.99 13.94 8.31
N LEU A 137 -40.27 15.26 8.49
CA LEU A 137 -41.29 15.74 9.40
C LEU A 137 -42.70 15.20 9.03
N GLU A 138 -43.02 15.23 7.74
CA GLU A 138 -44.34 14.75 7.25
C GLU A 138 -44.48 13.24 7.48
N LEU A 139 -43.40 12.47 7.31
CA LEU A 139 -43.35 11.02 7.60
C LEU A 139 -43.61 10.74 9.09
N PHE A 140 -42.88 11.40 9.98
CA PHE A 140 -43.01 11.21 11.42
C PHE A 140 -44.38 11.62 11.91
N ALA A 141 -44.99 12.61 11.28
CA ALA A 141 -46.38 13.04 11.53
C ALA A 141 -47.45 12.12 10.91
N GLY A 142 -47.05 11.09 10.19
CA GLY A 142 -48.01 10.17 9.53
C GLY A 142 -48.71 10.72 8.30
N ARG A 143 -48.17 11.77 7.69
CA ARG A 143 -48.75 12.46 6.52
C ARG A 143 -48.00 12.19 5.20
N ALA A 144 -46.87 11.48 5.26
CA ALA A 144 -46.13 11.10 4.07
C ALA A 144 -45.68 9.61 4.18
N GLU A 145 -45.35 9.06 3.02
CA GLU A 145 -44.80 7.70 2.92
C GLU A 145 -43.24 7.74 2.87
N PRO A 146 -42.54 6.70 3.29
CA PRO A 146 -41.05 6.62 3.24
C PRO A 146 -40.44 6.93 1.87
N ALA A 147 -41.13 6.56 0.79
CA ALA A 147 -40.70 6.84 -0.58
C ALA A 147 -40.58 8.36 -0.89
N ALA A 148 -41.36 9.19 -0.24
CA ALA A 148 -41.30 10.64 -0.42
C ALA A 148 -39.98 11.21 0.14
N VAL A 149 -39.50 10.68 1.27
CA VAL A 149 -38.21 11.08 1.88
C VAL A 149 -37.06 10.73 0.95
N LEU A 150 -37.06 9.51 0.38
CA LEU A 150 -36.04 9.08 -0.57
C LEU A 150 -36.04 9.90 -1.85
N ALA A 151 -37.26 10.14 -2.41
CA ALA A 151 -37.39 10.95 -3.61
C ALA A 151 -36.88 12.39 -3.43
N ALA A 152 -37.14 12.98 -2.26
CA ALA A 152 -36.65 14.32 -1.93
C ALA A 152 -35.10 14.34 -1.82
N ALA A 153 -34.52 13.29 -1.27
CA ALA A 153 -33.08 13.18 -1.11
C ALA A 153 -32.30 13.06 -2.44
N GLU A 154 -32.98 12.75 -3.54
CA GLU A 154 -32.41 12.73 -4.89
C GLU A 154 -32.48 14.09 -5.59
N ALA A 155 -33.16 15.06 -5.01
CA ALA A 155 -33.37 16.41 -5.56
C ALA A 155 -32.27 17.36 -5.06
N GLY A 156 -31.31 17.71 -5.91
CA GLY A 156 -30.27 18.68 -5.53
C GLY A 156 -28.99 18.57 -6.38
N PRO A 157 -28.01 19.44 -6.11
CA PRO A 157 -26.73 19.39 -6.79
C PRO A 157 -25.95 18.16 -6.34
N ALA A 158 -25.11 17.63 -7.23
CA ALA A 158 -24.36 16.37 -7.03
C ALA A 158 -23.56 16.34 -5.72
N GLU A 159 -22.97 17.47 -5.33
CA GLU A 159 -22.19 17.61 -4.10
C GLU A 159 -23.01 17.48 -2.81
N ALA A 160 -24.33 17.70 -2.86
CA ALA A 160 -25.22 17.59 -1.70
C ALA A 160 -25.87 16.20 -1.57
N LEU A 161 -25.95 15.42 -2.65
CA LEU A 161 -26.71 14.17 -2.70
C LEU A 161 -26.25 13.17 -1.63
N ARG A 162 -24.97 13.03 -1.38
CA ARG A 162 -24.44 12.10 -0.37
C ARG A 162 -24.98 12.41 1.03
N ASN A 163 -24.95 13.68 1.41
CA ASN A 163 -25.42 14.11 2.73
C ASN A 163 -26.95 14.00 2.81
N GLN A 164 -27.68 14.35 1.76
CA GLN A 164 -29.14 14.24 1.68
C GLN A 164 -29.58 12.77 1.82
N ARG A 165 -28.90 11.85 1.15
CA ARG A 165 -29.12 10.41 1.27
C ARG A 165 -28.82 9.90 2.68
N CYS A 166 -27.71 10.36 3.28
CA CYS A 166 -27.37 10.02 4.65
C CYS A 166 -28.48 10.40 5.62
N PHE A 167 -28.98 11.65 5.57
CA PHE A 167 -30.07 12.10 6.39
C PHE A 167 -31.37 11.32 6.13
N ALA A 168 -31.72 11.08 4.86
CA ALA A 168 -32.89 10.29 4.51
C ALA A 168 -32.85 8.91 5.15
N HIS A 169 -31.76 8.20 4.95
CA HIS A 169 -31.59 6.84 5.46
C HIS A 169 -31.47 6.79 6.99
N LEU A 170 -30.80 7.75 7.62
CA LEU A 170 -30.72 7.84 9.07
C LEU A 170 -32.13 7.99 9.71
N TYR A 171 -32.92 8.95 9.20
CA TYR A 171 -34.26 9.21 9.78
C TYR A 171 -35.30 8.18 9.37
N LEU A 172 -35.17 7.53 8.21
CA LEU A 172 -35.98 6.37 7.89
C LEU A 172 -35.63 5.19 8.83
N GLY A 173 -34.34 4.96 9.09
CA GLY A 173 -33.91 3.95 10.06
C GLY A 173 -34.47 4.19 11.44
N LEU A 174 -34.37 5.42 11.94
CA LEU A 174 -34.93 5.80 13.24
C LEU A 174 -36.45 5.70 13.29
N TYR A 175 -37.15 6.11 12.22
CA TYR A 175 -38.60 5.97 12.11
C TYR A 175 -39.04 4.51 12.16
N PHE A 176 -38.43 3.63 11.35
CA PHE A 176 -38.77 2.22 11.32
C PHE A 176 -38.48 1.51 12.64
N GLU A 177 -37.36 1.82 13.30
CA GLU A 177 -37.09 1.32 14.66
C GLU A 177 -38.19 1.79 15.64
N ALA A 178 -38.57 3.04 15.58
CA ALA A 178 -39.59 3.60 16.48
C ALA A 178 -40.99 2.97 16.31
N ILE A 179 -41.31 2.45 15.13
CA ILE A 179 -42.58 1.78 14.86
C ILE A 179 -42.47 0.23 14.95
N GLY A 180 -41.32 -0.31 15.35
CA GLY A 180 -41.07 -1.75 15.51
C GLY A 180 -40.84 -2.52 14.22
N ALA A 181 -40.46 -1.83 13.12
CA ALA A 181 -40.14 -2.48 11.83
C ALA A 181 -38.63 -2.69 11.69
N ASP A 182 -38.07 -3.52 12.56
CA ASP A 182 -36.62 -3.66 12.76
C ASP A 182 -35.82 -4.00 11.50
N ASP A 183 -36.35 -4.83 10.61
CA ASP A 183 -35.67 -5.17 9.35
C ASP A 183 -35.52 -3.97 8.42
N GLN A 184 -36.55 -3.10 8.37
CA GLN A 184 -36.48 -1.87 7.58
C GLN A 184 -35.56 -0.84 8.26
N ALA A 185 -35.65 -0.73 9.58
CA ALA A 185 -34.77 0.11 10.38
C ALA A 185 -33.30 -0.24 10.11
N ARG A 186 -32.96 -1.53 10.21
CA ARG A 186 -31.63 -2.05 9.97
C ARG A 186 -31.13 -1.72 8.55
N ARG A 187 -31.95 -2.00 7.52
CA ARG A 187 -31.56 -1.71 6.14
C ARG A 187 -31.23 -0.24 5.93
N HIS A 188 -32.08 0.65 6.37
CA HIS A 188 -31.88 2.08 6.20
C HIS A 188 -30.69 2.59 7.03
N MET A 189 -30.56 2.16 8.28
CA MET A 189 -29.48 2.60 9.15
C MET A 189 -28.10 2.16 8.61
N LEU A 190 -27.99 0.96 8.04
CA LEU A 190 -26.78 0.47 7.39
C LEU A 190 -26.42 1.31 6.14
N GLN A 191 -27.40 1.81 5.39
CA GLN A 191 -27.13 2.72 4.28
C GLN A 191 -26.55 4.05 4.75
N ALA A 192 -27.10 4.64 5.82
CA ALA A 192 -26.59 5.86 6.40
C ALA A 192 -25.19 5.69 7.02
N ALA A 193 -24.92 4.53 7.63
CA ALA A 193 -23.65 4.22 8.29
C ALA A 193 -22.52 3.85 7.32
N GLY A 194 -22.85 3.35 6.14
CA GLY A 194 -21.93 2.80 5.15
C GLY A 194 -21.89 3.60 3.84
N PRO A 195 -22.67 3.22 2.79
CA PRO A 195 -22.56 3.83 1.47
C PRO A 195 -22.74 5.34 1.45
N PHE A 196 -23.63 5.86 2.28
CA PHE A 196 -23.92 7.29 2.35
C PHE A 196 -23.34 7.96 3.59
N ALA A 197 -22.43 7.29 4.32
CA ALA A 197 -21.78 7.87 5.50
C ALA A 197 -21.19 9.25 5.17
N MET A 198 -21.52 10.25 5.98
CA MET A 198 -20.95 11.60 5.88
C MET A 198 -20.00 11.86 7.04
N ASP A 199 -18.99 12.67 6.80
CA ASP A 199 -18.07 13.12 7.84
C ASP A 199 -18.69 14.27 8.66
N HIS A 200 -19.72 13.92 9.40
CA HIS A 200 -20.51 14.83 10.23
C HIS A 200 -20.98 14.07 11.47
N PHE A 201 -21.37 14.80 12.52
CA PHE A 201 -21.82 14.20 13.78
C PHE A 201 -22.92 13.15 13.54
N MET A 202 -23.94 13.48 12.73
CA MET A 202 -25.07 12.57 12.45
C MET A 202 -24.69 11.36 11.61
N GLY A 203 -23.71 11.46 10.72
CA GLY A 203 -23.15 10.28 10.02
C GLY A 203 -22.47 9.30 10.98
N ARG A 204 -21.75 9.82 11.98
CA ARG A 204 -21.17 9.00 13.06
C ARG A 204 -22.22 8.41 13.99
N VAL A 205 -23.37 9.10 14.18
CA VAL A 205 -24.52 8.58 14.94
C VAL A 205 -25.10 7.35 14.25
N ALA A 206 -25.25 7.33 12.92
CA ALA A 206 -25.70 6.17 12.18
C ALA A 206 -24.77 4.95 12.40
N GLN A 207 -23.44 5.18 12.35
CA GLN A 207 -22.44 4.14 12.61
C GLN A 207 -22.51 3.61 14.06
N LEU A 208 -22.68 4.52 15.01
CA LEU A 208 -22.85 4.17 16.43
C LEU A 208 -24.13 3.36 16.64
N HIS A 209 -25.24 3.77 16.02
CA HIS A 209 -26.51 3.07 16.09
C HIS A 209 -26.38 1.61 15.66
N CYS A 210 -25.79 1.37 14.49
CA CYS A 210 -25.55 0.02 14.01
C CYS A 210 -24.69 -0.79 15.00
N ARG A 211 -23.65 -0.17 15.57
CA ARG A 211 -22.78 -0.84 16.56
C ARG A 211 -23.54 -1.21 17.83
N LEU A 212 -24.34 -0.30 18.37
CA LEU A 212 -25.09 -0.54 19.62
C LEU A 212 -26.22 -1.55 19.46
N ARG A 213 -26.80 -1.65 18.26
CA ARG A 213 -27.83 -2.64 17.92
C ARG A 213 -27.26 -3.97 17.44
N GLY A 214 -25.93 -4.08 17.26
CA GLY A 214 -25.30 -5.27 16.65
C GLY A 214 -25.75 -5.49 15.20
N TRP A 215 -26.11 -4.43 14.49
CA TRP A 215 -26.54 -4.54 13.10
C TRP A 215 -25.35 -4.60 12.17
N THR A 216 -25.20 -5.73 11.52
CA THR A 216 -24.27 -5.96 10.41
C THR A 216 -25.08 -6.24 9.15
N GLU A 217 -24.49 -6.07 7.97
CA GLU A 217 -25.13 -6.48 6.73
C GLU A 217 -25.32 -7.99 6.73
N VAL A 218 -26.50 -8.47 6.40
CA VAL A 218 -26.77 -9.91 6.27
C VAL A 218 -26.11 -10.43 5.00
N ALA A 219 -25.46 -11.57 5.09
CA ALA A 219 -24.96 -12.26 3.90
C ALA A 219 -26.12 -12.78 3.04
N ASP A 220 -26.08 -12.48 1.75
CA ASP A 220 -26.99 -13.01 0.75
C ASP A 220 -26.54 -14.38 0.28
N VAL A 221 -25.22 -14.58 0.24
CA VAL A 221 -24.60 -15.83 -0.19
C VAL A 221 -23.45 -16.16 0.76
N THR A 222 -23.42 -17.37 1.27
CA THR A 222 -22.33 -17.90 2.09
C THR A 222 -21.46 -18.86 1.29
N VAL A 223 -20.13 -18.70 1.41
CA VAL A 223 -19.13 -19.59 0.83
C VAL A 223 -18.40 -20.31 1.95
N ALA A 224 -18.25 -21.62 1.86
CA ALA A 224 -17.53 -22.41 2.86
C ALA A 224 -16.68 -23.53 2.19
N PRO A 225 -15.54 -23.95 2.79
CA PRO A 225 -14.70 -25.01 2.21
C PRO A 225 -15.44 -26.35 2.06
N ALA A 226 -16.38 -26.64 2.96
CA ALA A 226 -17.23 -27.82 2.89
C ALA A 226 -18.57 -27.57 2.15
N GLY A 227 -18.70 -26.41 1.47
CA GLY A 227 -19.87 -26.07 0.68
C GLY A 227 -20.03 -26.92 -0.58
N ASN A 228 -21.13 -26.70 -1.29
CA ASN A 228 -21.41 -27.39 -2.56
C ASN A 228 -22.04 -26.38 -3.53
N ASP A 229 -21.47 -26.24 -4.73
CA ASP A 229 -21.95 -25.31 -5.74
C ASP A 229 -23.34 -25.61 -6.32
N GLN A 230 -23.94 -26.74 -5.93
CA GLN A 230 -25.35 -27.08 -6.18
C GLN A 230 -26.29 -26.49 -5.11
N HIS A 231 -25.77 -25.99 -3.99
CA HIS A 231 -26.55 -25.36 -2.95
C HIS A 231 -27.03 -23.95 -3.37
N ASP A 232 -27.98 -23.42 -2.61
CA ASP A 232 -28.57 -22.10 -2.86
C ASP A 232 -27.72 -20.94 -2.33
N GLY A 233 -26.69 -21.23 -1.55
CA GLY A 233 -25.80 -20.25 -0.95
C GLY A 233 -26.29 -19.68 0.38
N SER A 234 -27.37 -20.21 0.96
CA SER A 234 -27.77 -19.80 2.31
C SER A 234 -26.72 -20.20 3.36
N ALA A 235 -26.80 -19.62 4.56
CA ALA A 235 -25.91 -19.98 5.67
C ALA A 235 -25.94 -21.47 6.07
N THR A 236 -27.06 -22.15 5.84
CA THR A 236 -27.22 -23.58 6.12
C THR A 236 -26.89 -24.47 4.92
N ALA A 237 -26.79 -23.92 3.73
CA ALA A 237 -26.45 -24.60 2.49
C ALA A 237 -25.44 -23.73 1.65
N PRO A 238 -24.20 -23.53 2.15
CA PRO A 238 -23.22 -22.69 1.51
C PRO A 238 -22.74 -23.26 0.18
N VAL A 239 -22.33 -22.38 -0.74
CA VAL A 239 -21.61 -22.78 -1.95
C VAL A 239 -20.13 -23.04 -1.65
N ALA A 240 -19.44 -23.76 -2.53
CA ALA A 240 -18.02 -24.09 -2.37
C ALA A 240 -17.09 -23.03 -2.94
N THR A 241 -17.50 -22.30 -3.98
CA THR A 241 -16.63 -21.41 -4.75
C THR A 241 -17.11 -19.97 -4.82
N LEU A 242 -16.18 -19.01 -4.87
CA LEU A 242 -16.51 -17.61 -5.11
C LEU A 242 -17.15 -17.39 -6.49
N ARG A 243 -16.80 -18.18 -7.50
CA ARG A 243 -17.43 -18.05 -8.83
C ARG A 243 -18.93 -18.34 -8.71
N ARG A 244 -19.30 -19.45 -8.06
CA ARG A 244 -20.72 -19.78 -7.87
C ARG A 244 -21.45 -18.74 -7.01
N ALA A 245 -20.76 -18.21 -5.99
CA ALA A 245 -21.34 -17.14 -5.17
C ALA A 245 -21.64 -15.87 -6.00
N LEU A 246 -20.72 -15.45 -6.87
CA LEU A 246 -20.95 -14.33 -7.78
C LEU A 246 -22.08 -14.60 -8.77
N ASP A 247 -22.21 -15.82 -9.29
CA ASP A 247 -23.34 -16.20 -10.14
C ASP A 247 -24.67 -16.07 -9.37
N ARG A 248 -24.69 -16.49 -8.09
CA ARG A 248 -25.88 -16.29 -7.23
C ARG A 248 -26.18 -14.79 -7.03
N VAL A 249 -25.18 -13.97 -6.82
CA VAL A 249 -25.37 -12.50 -6.73
C VAL A 249 -25.97 -11.95 -8.00
N ARG A 250 -25.54 -12.39 -9.19
CA ARG A 250 -26.16 -11.99 -10.48
C ARG A 250 -27.64 -12.39 -10.54
N GLU A 251 -27.97 -13.62 -10.12
CA GLU A 251 -29.35 -14.11 -10.07
C GLU A 251 -30.21 -13.26 -9.13
N LEU A 252 -29.69 -12.98 -7.91
CA LEU A 252 -30.39 -12.15 -6.92
C LEU A 252 -30.58 -10.71 -7.40
N ARG A 253 -29.53 -10.11 -7.99
CA ARG A 253 -29.59 -8.75 -8.54
C ARG A 253 -30.59 -8.64 -9.69
N ALA A 254 -30.70 -9.66 -10.54
CA ALA A 254 -31.69 -9.70 -11.60
C ALA A 254 -33.14 -9.83 -11.07
N ALA A 255 -33.31 -10.52 -9.95
CA ALA A 255 -34.60 -10.68 -9.27
C ALA A 255 -35.03 -9.41 -8.49
N GLU A 256 -34.05 -8.66 -7.98
CA GLU A 256 -34.26 -7.49 -7.13
C GLU A 256 -33.47 -6.25 -7.69
N PRO A 257 -33.78 -5.75 -8.89
CA PRO A 257 -33.00 -4.72 -9.55
C PRO A 257 -32.95 -3.37 -8.80
N ASP A 258 -34.02 -3.04 -8.08
CA ASP A 258 -34.14 -1.79 -7.33
C ASP A 258 -33.79 -1.94 -5.84
N ARG A 259 -33.23 -3.08 -5.45
CA ARG A 259 -32.85 -3.33 -4.05
C ARG A 259 -31.79 -2.35 -3.60
N PRO A 260 -32.04 -1.53 -2.56
CA PRO A 260 -31.04 -0.68 -1.96
C PRO A 260 -30.09 -1.52 -1.09
N GLY A 261 -28.82 -1.13 -1.06
CA GLY A 261 -27.80 -1.78 -0.25
C GLY A 261 -27.03 -2.88 -0.98
N PRO A 262 -25.95 -3.34 -0.37
CA PRO A 262 -25.03 -4.29 -1.01
C PRO A 262 -25.70 -5.67 -1.21
N PHE A 263 -25.17 -6.40 -2.20
CA PHE A 263 -25.27 -7.84 -2.24
C PHE A 263 -24.00 -8.41 -1.61
N VAL A 264 -24.15 -9.17 -0.52
CA VAL A 264 -23.06 -9.60 0.33
C VAL A 264 -22.79 -11.09 0.16
N VAL A 265 -21.57 -11.40 -0.26
CA VAL A 265 -21.00 -12.74 -0.22
C VAL A 265 -20.12 -12.83 1.03
N GLU A 266 -20.49 -13.70 1.96
CA GLU A 266 -19.72 -13.95 3.17
C GLU A 266 -18.92 -15.25 3.06
N VAL A 267 -17.62 -15.16 3.32
CA VAL A 267 -16.67 -16.26 3.16
C VAL A 267 -16.27 -16.79 4.53
N ALA A 268 -16.60 -18.04 4.80
CA ALA A 268 -16.23 -18.71 6.05
C ALA A 268 -14.71 -18.92 6.14
N ASP A 269 -14.24 -19.19 7.36
CA ASP A 269 -12.82 -19.50 7.60
C ASP A 269 -12.40 -20.78 6.86
N GLY A 270 -11.13 -20.79 6.43
CA GLY A 270 -10.51 -21.96 5.85
C GLY A 270 -9.70 -21.70 4.58
N ARG A 271 -9.21 -22.81 4.01
CA ARG A 271 -8.43 -22.81 2.76
C ARG A 271 -9.31 -23.18 1.58
N TYR A 272 -9.25 -22.37 0.55
CA TYR A 272 -9.95 -22.55 -0.73
C TYR A 272 -8.91 -22.73 -1.83
N GLU A 273 -8.91 -23.87 -2.49
CA GLU A 273 -8.03 -24.11 -3.64
C GLU A 273 -8.67 -23.58 -4.91
N LEU A 274 -8.00 -22.64 -5.55
CA LEU A 274 -8.45 -22.08 -6.82
C LEU A 274 -8.11 -23.06 -7.95
N ALA A 275 -9.13 -23.65 -8.55
CA ALA A 275 -8.95 -24.50 -9.74
C ALA A 275 -8.57 -23.70 -10.99
N ALA A 276 -8.93 -22.42 -11.03
CA ALA A 276 -8.63 -21.45 -12.07
C ALA A 276 -8.63 -20.04 -11.48
N THR A 277 -8.08 -19.08 -12.22
CA THR A 277 -8.17 -17.66 -11.89
C THR A 277 -9.61 -17.24 -11.67
N LEU A 278 -9.91 -16.58 -10.52
CA LEU A 278 -11.21 -15.98 -10.29
C LEU A 278 -11.36 -14.75 -11.19
N VAL A 279 -12.20 -14.84 -12.20
CA VAL A 279 -12.48 -13.72 -13.11
C VAL A 279 -13.75 -13.01 -12.66
N ILE A 280 -13.64 -11.70 -12.37
CA ILE A 280 -14.75 -10.82 -12.05
C ILE A 280 -14.98 -9.93 -13.29
N THR A 281 -16.19 -9.91 -13.80
CA THR A 281 -16.55 -9.25 -15.06
C THR A 281 -17.58 -8.14 -14.83
N PRO A 282 -17.92 -7.30 -15.83
CA PRO A 282 -18.95 -6.28 -15.69
C PRO A 282 -20.30 -6.81 -15.21
N GLU A 283 -20.61 -8.07 -15.45
CA GLU A 283 -21.84 -8.71 -14.97
C GLU A 283 -21.85 -8.95 -13.46
N ASP A 284 -20.68 -8.91 -12.79
CA ASP A 284 -20.54 -9.03 -11.33
C ASP A 284 -20.60 -7.66 -10.64
N SER A 285 -20.67 -6.58 -11.42
CA SER A 285 -20.67 -5.20 -10.93
C SER A 285 -21.84 -4.90 -10.03
N GLY A 286 -21.59 -3.98 -9.12
CA GLY A 286 -22.64 -3.28 -8.38
C GLY A 286 -22.88 -1.87 -8.90
N THR A 287 -23.50 -1.07 -8.06
CA THR A 287 -23.66 0.38 -8.22
C THR A 287 -23.22 1.08 -6.94
N ALA A 288 -23.09 2.40 -6.96
CA ALA A 288 -22.75 3.17 -5.76
C ALA A 288 -23.73 2.92 -4.60
N GLY A 289 -25.02 2.76 -4.90
CA GLY A 289 -26.06 2.48 -3.90
C GLY A 289 -26.30 0.99 -3.61
N SER A 290 -25.79 0.11 -4.45
CA SER A 290 -25.95 -1.34 -4.34
C SER A 290 -24.68 -2.10 -4.81
N PRO A 291 -23.56 -1.98 -4.08
CA PRO A 291 -22.32 -2.63 -4.46
C PRO A 291 -22.38 -4.17 -4.31
N THR A 292 -21.47 -4.85 -4.97
CA THR A 292 -21.15 -6.26 -4.70
C THR A 292 -20.05 -6.32 -3.65
N VAL A 293 -20.30 -6.97 -2.51
CA VAL A 293 -19.35 -7.08 -1.40
C VAL A 293 -19.00 -8.55 -1.17
N ILE A 294 -17.71 -8.87 -1.22
CA ILE A 294 -17.18 -10.21 -0.91
C ILE A 294 -16.33 -10.03 0.35
N ARG A 295 -16.77 -10.56 1.46
CA ARG A 295 -16.07 -10.34 2.74
C ARG A 295 -15.82 -11.63 3.50
N ALA A 296 -14.78 -11.65 4.31
CA ALA A 296 -14.61 -12.68 5.32
C ALA A 296 -15.71 -12.58 6.39
N ALA A 297 -16.17 -13.70 6.87
CA ALA A 297 -17.03 -13.75 8.06
C ALA A 297 -16.29 -13.16 9.28
N ASP A 298 -17.03 -12.73 10.29
CA ASP A 298 -16.44 -12.12 11.48
C ASP A 298 -15.43 -13.06 12.15
N GLY A 299 -14.19 -12.59 12.30
CA GLY A 299 -13.09 -13.38 12.87
C GLY A 299 -12.48 -14.44 11.94
N ALA A 300 -13.04 -14.64 10.75
CA ALA A 300 -12.53 -15.58 9.75
C ALA A 300 -11.31 -15.00 9.01
N ARG A 301 -10.46 -15.91 8.51
CA ARG A 301 -9.27 -15.61 7.71
C ARG A 301 -9.20 -16.50 6.48
N PRO A 302 -10.13 -16.42 5.55
CA PRO A 302 -10.18 -17.28 4.38
C PRO A 302 -8.93 -17.07 3.51
N LEU A 303 -8.32 -18.19 3.10
CA LEU A 303 -7.15 -18.23 2.25
C LEU A 303 -7.50 -18.86 0.89
N PHE A 304 -7.43 -18.07 -0.16
CA PHE A 304 -7.55 -18.53 -1.55
C PHE A 304 -6.15 -18.84 -2.09
N SER A 305 -5.90 -20.13 -2.35
CA SER A 305 -4.59 -20.63 -2.79
C SER A 305 -4.61 -21.00 -4.26
N GLY A 306 -3.67 -20.43 -5.03
CA GLY A 306 -3.39 -20.84 -6.42
C GLY A 306 -2.40 -21.99 -6.53
N GLY A 307 -2.03 -22.62 -5.39
CA GLY A 307 -1.09 -23.73 -5.35
C GLY A 307 -1.74 -25.04 -4.95
N ARG A 308 -1.03 -26.11 -5.18
CA ARG A 308 -1.42 -27.50 -4.83
C ARG A 308 -0.56 -28.02 -3.68
N ILE A 309 -1.16 -28.72 -2.75
CA ILE A 309 -0.43 -29.41 -1.67
C ILE A 309 0.27 -30.64 -2.26
N ILE A 310 1.55 -30.76 -1.99
CA ILE A 310 2.36 -31.92 -2.39
C ILE A 310 2.32 -32.98 -1.28
N THR A 311 1.99 -34.19 -1.66
CA THR A 311 1.93 -35.36 -0.77
C THR A 311 2.73 -36.53 -1.36
N GLY A 312 2.77 -37.68 -0.67
CA GLY A 312 3.43 -38.87 -1.16
C GLY A 312 4.95 -38.81 -1.08
N TRP A 313 5.47 -38.16 -0.07
CA TRP A 313 6.89 -38.00 0.17
C TRP A 313 7.55 -39.32 0.54
N THR A 314 8.69 -39.63 -0.08
CA THR A 314 9.62 -40.68 0.29
C THR A 314 10.84 -40.04 0.93
N VAL A 315 11.19 -40.48 2.12
CA VAL A 315 12.38 -39.98 2.85
C VAL A 315 13.56 -40.90 2.55
N SER A 316 14.67 -40.33 2.08
CA SER A 316 15.94 -41.04 1.90
C SER A 316 17.00 -40.35 2.72
N GLN A 317 17.87 -41.18 3.34
CA GLN A 317 19.08 -40.77 4.03
C GLN A 317 20.12 -41.85 3.78
N GLU A 318 21.14 -41.51 3.01
CA GLU A 318 22.15 -42.49 2.61
C GLU A 318 23.09 -42.91 3.76
N SER A 319 23.28 -41.98 4.72
CA SER A 319 23.98 -42.25 5.96
C SER A 319 23.44 -41.40 7.11
N PRO A 320 23.62 -41.77 8.39
CA PRO A 320 23.18 -40.99 9.54
C PRO A 320 23.79 -39.58 9.62
N GLN A 321 24.89 -39.34 8.93
CA GLN A 321 25.63 -38.09 8.88
C GLN A 321 25.14 -37.19 7.73
N GLU A 322 24.40 -37.75 6.77
CA GLU A 322 23.86 -36.99 5.67
C GLU A 322 22.51 -36.39 6.00
N GLN A 323 22.26 -35.22 5.44
CA GLN A 323 20.99 -34.59 5.59
C GLN A 323 19.88 -35.39 4.88
N PRO A 324 18.73 -35.66 5.53
CA PRO A 324 17.65 -36.38 4.88
C PRO A 324 17.13 -35.59 3.67
N ARG A 325 16.75 -36.30 2.64
CA ARG A 325 16.12 -35.76 1.44
C ARG A 325 14.72 -36.35 1.30
N TRP A 326 13.75 -35.48 0.98
CA TRP A 326 12.41 -35.94 0.66
C TRP A 326 12.20 -35.85 -0.84
N THR A 327 11.64 -36.89 -1.42
CA THR A 327 11.31 -36.94 -2.84
C THR A 327 9.84 -37.22 -3.04
N ALA A 328 9.25 -36.51 -4.02
CA ALA A 328 7.89 -36.78 -4.49
C ALA A 328 7.89 -36.82 -6.02
N VAL A 329 7.16 -37.77 -6.58
CA VAL A 329 7.01 -37.89 -8.04
C VAL A 329 5.73 -37.17 -8.50
N LEU A 330 5.89 -36.26 -9.44
CA LEU A 330 4.84 -35.40 -10.00
C LEU A 330 4.64 -35.78 -11.48
N PRO A 331 3.67 -36.65 -11.81
CA PRO A 331 3.47 -37.12 -13.18
C PRO A 331 3.15 -35.99 -14.18
N GLU A 332 2.43 -34.95 -13.74
CA GLU A 332 2.08 -33.81 -14.59
C GLU A 332 3.32 -32.98 -14.96
N VAL A 333 4.32 -32.88 -14.07
CA VAL A 333 5.59 -32.23 -14.35
C VAL A 333 6.36 -33.02 -15.41
N LYS A 334 6.46 -34.35 -15.24
CA LYS A 334 7.07 -35.24 -16.23
C LYS A 334 6.39 -35.14 -17.60
N ALA A 335 5.07 -34.97 -17.61
CA ALA A 335 4.29 -34.79 -18.83
C ALA A 335 4.40 -33.40 -19.44
N GLY A 336 5.07 -32.45 -18.77
CA GLY A 336 5.15 -31.05 -19.22
C GLY A 336 3.87 -30.23 -19.03
N ALA A 337 2.86 -30.79 -18.33
CA ALA A 337 1.59 -30.14 -18.10
C ALA A 337 1.61 -29.19 -16.89
N TRP A 338 2.62 -29.29 -16.02
CA TRP A 338 2.79 -28.44 -14.85
C TRP A 338 4.27 -28.12 -14.66
N ASN A 339 4.56 -26.89 -14.31
CA ASN A 339 5.89 -26.46 -13.89
C ASN A 339 5.78 -25.36 -12.84
N PHE A 340 6.78 -25.26 -11.97
CA PHE A 340 6.85 -24.21 -10.96
C PHE A 340 8.32 -23.90 -10.61
N SER A 341 8.57 -22.65 -10.28
CA SER A 341 9.89 -22.15 -9.85
C SER A 341 9.92 -21.71 -8.39
N GLN A 342 8.87 -22.02 -7.63
CA GLN A 342 8.71 -21.65 -6.23
C GLN A 342 8.14 -22.82 -5.43
N LEU A 343 8.54 -22.93 -4.17
CA LEU A 343 8.02 -23.94 -3.24
C LEU A 343 7.83 -23.26 -1.88
N PHE A 344 6.74 -23.61 -1.20
CA PHE A 344 6.41 -23.10 0.12
C PHE A 344 6.20 -24.24 1.10
N VAL A 345 6.83 -24.15 2.28
CA VAL A 345 6.70 -25.14 3.34
C VAL A 345 6.29 -24.40 4.61
N ASN A 346 5.16 -24.78 5.18
CA ASN A 346 4.56 -24.10 6.34
C ASN A 346 4.48 -22.59 6.18
N ASP A 347 3.91 -22.12 5.05
CA ASP A 347 3.81 -20.70 4.71
C ASP A 347 5.16 -19.95 4.65
N GLN A 348 6.25 -20.64 4.34
CA GLN A 348 7.55 -20.04 4.13
C GLN A 348 8.09 -20.41 2.75
N ARG A 349 8.58 -19.41 2.00
CA ARG A 349 9.25 -19.61 0.72
C ARG A 349 10.52 -20.44 0.93
N ARG A 350 10.72 -21.45 0.09
CA ARG A 350 11.94 -22.23 -0.01
C ARG A 350 12.69 -21.85 -1.28
N PHE A 351 13.97 -22.10 -1.33
CA PHE A 351 14.84 -21.63 -2.41
C PHE A 351 15.41 -22.76 -3.26
N ARG A 352 15.61 -22.49 -4.53
CA ARG A 352 16.36 -23.35 -5.44
C ARG A 352 17.87 -23.24 -5.13
N PRO A 353 18.70 -24.25 -5.46
CA PRO A 353 20.14 -24.16 -5.29
C PRO A 353 20.72 -22.99 -6.07
N VAL A 354 21.62 -22.23 -5.45
CA VAL A 354 22.27 -21.05 -6.02
C VAL A 354 23.77 -21.15 -5.87
N LEU A 355 24.50 -20.82 -6.92
CA LEU A 355 25.95 -20.68 -6.93
C LEU A 355 26.36 -19.24 -7.30
N PRO A 356 27.45 -18.71 -6.72
CA PRO A 356 28.19 -19.31 -5.61
C PRO A 356 27.35 -19.35 -4.33
N ALA A 357 27.71 -20.18 -3.39
CA ALA A 357 27.01 -20.26 -2.09
C ALA A 357 27.11 -18.96 -1.28
N THR A 358 28.11 -18.15 -1.55
CA THR A 358 28.33 -16.83 -0.96
C THR A 358 28.99 -15.91 -2.00
N GLY A 359 28.67 -14.61 -1.97
CA GLY A 359 29.21 -13.64 -2.93
C GLY A 359 28.63 -13.78 -4.33
N TRP A 360 29.37 -13.38 -5.32
CA TRP A 360 29.00 -13.33 -6.73
C TRP A 360 30.10 -13.91 -7.61
N TYR A 361 29.73 -14.55 -8.69
CA TYR A 361 30.61 -14.70 -9.84
C TYR A 361 30.72 -13.39 -10.61
N THR A 362 31.79 -13.22 -11.38
CA THR A 362 32.01 -12.06 -12.22
C THR A 362 32.30 -12.46 -13.66
N ILE A 363 31.77 -11.70 -14.59
CA ILE A 363 32.02 -11.86 -16.02
C ILE A 363 33.51 -11.60 -16.27
N ALA A 364 34.19 -12.58 -16.83
CA ALA A 364 35.63 -12.52 -17.12
C ALA A 364 35.94 -11.62 -18.33
N ASP A 365 35.10 -11.72 -19.39
CA ASP A 365 35.20 -10.82 -20.53
C ASP A 365 33.87 -10.78 -21.31
N ALA A 366 33.67 -9.65 -22.02
CA ALA A 366 32.50 -9.45 -22.88
C ALA A 366 32.70 -10.17 -24.22
N LEU A 367 31.59 -10.66 -24.78
CA LEU A 367 31.55 -11.15 -26.15
C LEU A 367 30.51 -10.35 -26.97
N PRO A 368 30.75 -10.12 -28.27
CA PRO A 368 29.70 -9.60 -29.12
C PRO A 368 28.53 -10.58 -29.18
N PRO A 369 27.29 -10.12 -29.42
CA PRO A 369 26.16 -11.03 -29.63
C PRO A 369 26.47 -12.12 -30.67
N SER A 370 25.87 -13.28 -30.51
CA SER A 370 25.99 -14.33 -31.54
C SER A 370 25.40 -13.87 -32.87
N PRO A 371 25.77 -14.45 -33.99
CA PRO A 371 25.22 -14.08 -35.31
C PRO A 371 23.68 -14.15 -35.39
N ALA A 372 23.06 -14.98 -34.57
CA ALA A 372 21.59 -15.10 -34.51
C ALA A 372 20.91 -13.94 -33.75
N ASN A 373 21.68 -13.21 -32.94
CA ASN A 373 21.17 -12.16 -32.02
C ASN A 373 21.85 -10.80 -32.21
N THR A 374 22.61 -10.58 -33.27
CA THR A 374 23.40 -9.36 -33.50
C THR A 374 22.59 -8.07 -33.35
N ASP A 375 21.34 -8.06 -33.80
CA ASP A 375 20.43 -6.89 -33.77
C ASP A 375 19.33 -7.02 -32.68
N LYS A 376 19.39 -8.07 -31.85
CA LYS A 376 18.35 -8.35 -30.86
C LYS A 376 18.79 -8.08 -29.44
N GLY A 377 20.00 -8.49 -29.08
CA GLY A 377 20.55 -8.35 -27.72
C GLY A 377 21.75 -9.27 -27.46
N HIS A 378 22.35 -9.13 -26.28
CA HIS A 378 23.51 -9.90 -25.85
C HIS A 378 23.05 -11.27 -25.35
N ASP A 379 23.72 -12.33 -25.77
CA ASP A 379 23.36 -13.72 -25.48
C ASP A 379 24.53 -14.59 -25.02
N ARG A 380 25.69 -13.98 -24.72
CA ARG A 380 26.89 -14.72 -24.32
C ARG A 380 27.93 -13.84 -23.64
N PHE A 381 28.77 -14.47 -22.83
CA PHE A 381 29.96 -13.85 -22.21
C PHE A 381 31.01 -14.92 -21.85
N VAL A 382 32.21 -14.46 -21.53
CA VAL A 382 33.30 -15.31 -21.02
C VAL A 382 33.26 -15.36 -19.50
N PHE A 383 33.46 -16.56 -18.93
CA PHE A 383 33.54 -16.77 -17.49
C PHE A 383 34.84 -17.48 -17.10
N SER A 384 35.19 -17.48 -15.81
CA SER A 384 36.43 -18.04 -15.30
C SER A 384 36.26 -19.45 -14.74
N GLY A 385 37.27 -20.29 -14.97
CA GLY A 385 37.38 -21.59 -14.32
C GLY A 385 36.17 -22.50 -14.48
N ASP A 386 35.63 -22.96 -13.37
CA ASP A 386 34.46 -23.84 -13.27
C ASP A 386 33.22 -23.15 -12.68
N ASP A 387 33.11 -21.85 -12.86
CA ASP A 387 31.90 -21.07 -12.45
C ASP A 387 30.64 -21.65 -13.10
N LEU A 388 30.76 -22.13 -14.35
CA LEU A 388 29.74 -22.88 -15.06
C LEU A 388 30.33 -24.22 -15.57
N ARG A 389 29.56 -25.30 -15.52
CA ARG A 389 30.03 -26.62 -15.83
C ARG A 389 29.10 -27.31 -16.83
N THR A 390 29.69 -28.05 -17.78
CA THR A 390 28.98 -28.83 -18.82
C THR A 390 28.39 -30.13 -18.31
N ASP A 391 28.87 -30.64 -17.15
CA ASP A 391 28.43 -31.89 -16.54
C ASP A 391 27.25 -31.74 -15.57
N TRP A 392 26.71 -30.54 -15.41
CA TRP A 392 25.51 -30.33 -14.60
C TRP A 392 24.31 -31.02 -15.24
N ALA A 393 23.48 -31.66 -14.41
CA ALA A 393 22.26 -32.29 -14.87
C ALA A 393 21.27 -31.23 -15.33
N ASN A 394 20.54 -31.55 -16.40
CA ASN A 394 19.51 -30.65 -16.98
C ASN A 394 20.04 -29.22 -17.26
N LEU A 395 21.20 -29.13 -17.94
CA LEU A 395 21.89 -27.86 -18.16
C LEU A 395 20.98 -26.77 -18.74
N GLY A 396 20.04 -27.12 -19.61
CA GLY A 396 19.04 -26.18 -20.16
C GLY A 396 18.02 -25.65 -19.16
N ASP A 397 17.98 -26.18 -17.91
CA ASP A 397 17.16 -25.70 -16.82
C ASP A 397 17.95 -24.85 -15.82
N VAL A 398 19.26 -24.78 -16.01
CA VAL A 398 20.15 -23.92 -15.20
C VAL A 398 20.01 -22.48 -15.68
N GLU A 399 19.78 -21.58 -14.76
CA GLU A 399 19.52 -20.17 -15.02
C GLU A 399 20.70 -19.31 -14.58
N VAL A 400 21.27 -18.53 -15.51
CA VAL A 400 22.23 -17.49 -15.20
C VAL A 400 21.48 -16.17 -14.94
N VAL A 401 21.67 -15.61 -13.77
CA VAL A 401 21.05 -14.33 -13.35
C VAL A 401 22.16 -13.27 -13.37
N ALA A 402 22.23 -12.52 -14.45
CA ALA A 402 23.19 -11.45 -14.62
C ALA A 402 22.61 -10.10 -14.18
N VAL A 403 23.36 -9.38 -13.34
CA VAL A 403 22.99 -8.08 -12.80
C VAL A 403 23.63 -6.99 -13.66
N HIS A 404 22.81 -6.12 -14.20
CA HIS A 404 23.23 -4.93 -14.91
C HIS A 404 23.36 -3.73 -13.94
N ARG A 405 23.03 -2.51 -14.37
CA ARG A 405 23.04 -1.33 -13.48
C ARG A 405 21.78 -1.26 -12.63
N TRP A 406 20.61 -1.12 -13.30
CA TRP A 406 19.29 -0.97 -12.69
C TRP A 406 18.30 -2.06 -13.13
N THR A 407 18.78 -3.05 -13.89
CA THR A 407 17.99 -4.18 -14.38
C THR A 407 18.75 -5.48 -14.18
N MET A 408 18.09 -6.57 -14.45
CA MET A 408 18.69 -7.89 -14.44
C MET A 408 18.21 -8.72 -15.64
N THR A 409 18.96 -9.76 -15.93
CA THR A 409 18.62 -10.72 -16.98
C THR A 409 18.76 -12.12 -16.41
N ARG A 410 17.76 -12.97 -16.68
CA ARG A 410 17.72 -14.37 -16.26
C ARG A 410 17.60 -15.23 -17.51
N LEU A 411 18.66 -15.95 -17.87
CA LEU A 411 18.75 -16.71 -19.12
C LEU A 411 19.14 -18.15 -18.87
N PRO A 412 18.46 -19.14 -19.48
CA PRO A 412 18.86 -20.53 -19.46
C PRO A 412 20.12 -20.74 -20.28
N ILE A 413 20.97 -21.67 -19.85
CA ILE A 413 22.20 -22.05 -20.56
C ILE A 413 21.82 -22.89 -21.79
N ALA A 414 22.28 -22.49 -22.99
CA ALA A 414 22.16 -23.27 -24.20
C ALA A 414 23.45 -24.08 -24.49
N ALA A 415 24.62 -23.45 -24.30
CA ALA A 415 25.92 -24.10 -24.54
C ALA A 415 27.03 -23.48 -23.69
N ILE A 416 28.06 -24.27 -23.42
CA ILE A 416 29.31 -23.83 -22.81
C ILE A 416 30.43 -24.34 -23.70
N ASP A 417 31.21 -23.44 -24.30
CA ASP A 417 32.24 -23.75 -25.28
C ASP A 417 33.61 -23.19 -24.84
N PRO A 418 34.73 -23.86 -25.16
CA PRO A 418 36.04 -23.26 -24.97
C PRO A 418 36.21 -22.00 -25.82
N VAL A 419 36.86 -20.98 -25.27
CA VAL A 419 37.25 -19.78 -26.03
C VAL A 419 38.69 -19.97 -26.51
N THR A 420 38.95 -19.73 -27.77
CA THR A 420 40.30 -19.66 -28.29
C THR A 420 40.93 -18.34 -27.84
N PRO A 421 42.03 -18.33 -27.05
CA PRO A 421 42.65 -17.10 -26.61
C PRO A 421 43.10 -16.25 -27.81
N VAL A 422 42.86 -14.96 -27.75
CA VAL A 422 43.29 -14.00 -28.78
C VAL A 422 44.84 -13.81 -28.73
N ASP A 423 45.42 -13.97 -27.56
CA ASP A 423 46.86 -13.97 -27.35
C ASP A 423 47.33 -15.30 -26.75
N PRO A 424 48.14 -16.10 -27.51
CA PRO A 424 48.64 -17.39 -27.04
C PRO A 424 49.67 -17.29 -25.90
N LEU A 425 50.11 -16.10 -25.52
CA LEU A 425 51.12 -15.86 -24.50
C LEU A 425 50.55 -15.53 -23.10
N GLU A 426 49.24 -15.29 -22.97
CA GLU A 426 48.61 -15.24 -21.67
C GLU A 426 48.33 -16.66 -21.20
N ASP A 427 49.01 -17.05 -20.13
CA ASP A 427 48.87 -18.33 -19.42
C ASP A 427 47.55 -18.37 -18.61
N ASP A 428 46.46 -18.13 -19.31
CA ASP A 428 45.13 -18.14 -18.71
C ASP A 428 44.54 -19.54 -18.76
N ALA A 429 44.20 -20.03 -17.57
CA ALA A 429 43.38 -21.23 -17.40
C ALA A 429 42.21 -21.18 -18.40
N ALA A 430 42.04 -22.23 -19.16
CA ALA A 430 41.13 -22.33 -20.30
C ALA A 430 39.81 -21.57 -20.09
N GLN A 431 39.73 -20.39 -20.68
CA GLN A 431 38.52 -19.54 -20.64
C GLN A 431 37.42 -20.23 -21.41
N LYS A 432 36.23 -20.17 -20.90
CA LYS A 432 35.02 -20.75 -21.51
C LYS A 432 33.99 -19.65 -21.72
N ALA A 433 33.21 -19.76 -22.78
CA ALA A 433 32.07 -18.90 -23.03
C ALA A 433 30.78 -19.65 -22.75
N VAL A 434 29.86 -18.97 -22.10
CA VAL A 434 28.46 -19.39 -22.02
C VAL A 434 27.67 -18.72 -23.13
N THR A 435 26.83 -19.51 -23.82
CA THR A 435 25.81 -19.02 -24.75
C THR A 435 24.43 -19.37 -24.19
N PHE A 436 23.51 -18.43 -24.22
CA PHE A 436 22.17 -18.57 -23.65
C PHE A 436 21.12 -18.95 -24.69
N ALA A 437 20.01 -19.52 -24.21
CA ALA A 437 18.87 -19.86 -25.06
C ALA A 437 18.07 -18.62 -25.53
N GLY A 438 18.32 -17.46 -24.92
CA GLY A 438 17.75 -16.16 -25.27
C GLY A 438 18.80 -15.06 -25.21
N HIS A 439 18.33 -13.82 -25.18
CA HIS A 439 19.18 -12.64 -25.22
C HIS A 439 18.66 -11.53 -24.29
N THR A 440 19.50 -10.55 -24.01
CA THR A 440 19.07 -9.35 -23.28
C THR A 440 18.03 -8.56 -24.05
N GLN A 441 17.37 -7.62 -23.38
CA GLN A 441 16.26 -6.80 -23.91
C GLN A 441 16.63 -6.06 -25.22
N GLY A 442 17.91 -5.78 -25.43
CA GLY A 442 18.39 -5.06 -26.60
C GLY A 442 19.91 -5.06 -26.65
N THR A 443 20.45 -4.29 -27.60
CA THR A 443 21.89 -4.16 -27.86
C THR A 443 22.54 -2.99 -27.12
N ALA A 444 21.79 -2.26 -26.30
CA ALA A 444 22.29 -1.10 -25.57
C ALA A 444 23.31 -1.50 -24.47
N ASP A 445 24.30 -0.65 -24.22
CA ASP A 445 25.36 -0.89 -23.25
C ASP A 445 24.84 -1.18 -21.84
N TRP A 446 23.74 -0.58 -21.43
CA TRP A 446 23.20 -0.75 -20.08
C TRP A 446 22.65 -2.17 -19.82
N CYS A 447 22.33 -2.94 -20.84
CA CYS A 447 21.92 -4.34 -20.73
C CYS A 447 22.93 -5.33 -21.31
N SER A 448 24.17 -4.89 -21.61
CA SER A 448 25.25 -5.75 -22.06
C SER A 448 25.85 -6.57 -20.90
N PHE A 449 26.79 -7.46 -21.24
CA PHE A 449 27.56 -8.28 -20.31
C PHE A 449 29.03 -7.82 -20.22
N PRO A 450 29.32 -6.64 -19.67
CA PRO A 450 30.70 -6.14 -19.60
C PRO A 450 31.51 -6.92 -18.55
N LYS A 451 32.82 -6.94 -18.75
CA LYS A 451 33.80 -7.50 -17.81
C LYS A 451 33.59 -6.93 -16.40
N GLY A 452 33.56 -7.78 -15.41
CA GLY A 452 33.39 -7.42 -14.00
C GLY A 452 31.93 -7.31 -13.52
N ASN A 453 30.96 -7.38 -14.41
CA ASN A 453 29.57 -7.48 -13.98
C ASN A 453 29.32 -8.78 -13.23
N ARG A 454 28.42 -8.70 -12.25
CA ARG A 454 28.10 -9.80 -11.35
C ARG A 454 27.03 -10.73 -11.92
N PHE A 455 27.14 -12.02 -11.61
CA PHE A 455 26.08 -12.97 -11.90
C PHE A 455 25.97 -14.05 -10.83
N LEU A 456 24.83 -14.69 -10.81
CA LEU A 456 24.51 -15.89 -10.04
C LEU A 456 24.07 -17.00 -10.99
N VAL A 457 24.12 -18.22 -10.49
CA VAL A 457 23.62 -19.41 -11.20
C VAL A 457 22.61 -20.11 -10.32
N GLU A 458 21.39 -20.23 -10.78
CA GLU A 458 20.31 -20.87 -10.04
C GLU A 458 19.87 -22.19 -10.66
N ASN A 459 19.21 -23.01 -9.84
CA ASN A 459 18.63 -24.29 -10.24
C ASN A 459 19.70 -25.33 -10.65
N VAL A 460 20.85 -25.32 -9.98
CA VAL A 460 21.93 -26.31 -10.18
C VAL A 460 21.68 -27.51 -9.26
N ARG A 461 21.32 -28.65 -9.82
CA ARG A 461 21.02 -29.88 -9.05
C ARG A 461 22.18 -30.29 -8.13
N GLU A 462 23.39 -30.20 -8.61
CA GLU A 462 24.61 -30.59 -7.90
C GLU A 462 24.95 -29.69 -6.71
N ALA A 463 24.32 -28.52 -6.63
CA ALA A 463 24.40 -27.58 -5.50
C ALA A 463 23.28 -27.80 -4.45
N LEU A 464 22.41 -28.82 -4.65
CA LEU A 464 21.34 -29.14 -3.70
C LEU A 464 21.96 -29.76 -2.43
N GLY A 465 21.59 -29.22 -1.26
CA GLY A 465 22.10 -29.77 0.01
C GLY A 465 21.93 -28.87 1.23
N LEU A 466 21.62 -27.58 1.02
CA LEU A 466 21.32 -26.70 2.16
C LEU A 466 19.92 -26.96 2.70
N PRO A 467 19.71 -26.92 4.05
CA PRO A 467 18.38 -27.01 4.63
C PRO A 467 17.42 -25.96 4.05
N GLY A 468 16.24 -26.39 3.61
CA GLY A 468 15.27 -25.56 2.94
C GLY A 468 15.48 -25.41 1.42
N SER A 469 16.53 -25.98 0.83
CA SER A 469 16.69 -26.01 -0.62
C SER A 469 15.89 -27.12 -1.28
N TRP A 470 15.50 -26.90 -2.54
CA TRP A 470 14.71 -27.85 -3.31
C TRP A 470 15.08 -27.80 -4.79
N TYR A 471 14.87 -28.93 -5.49
CA TYR A 471 15.11 -29.04 -6.93
C TYR A 471 14.00 -29.86 -7.58
N LEU A 472 13.54 -29.38 -8.74
CA LEU A 472 12.56 -30.06 -9.58
C LEU A 472 13.25 -30.63 -10.82
N ASP A 473 13.42 -31.93 -10.87
CA ASP A 473 13.88 -32.64 -12.04
C ASP A 473 12.73 -32.82 -13.02
N ARG A 474 12.58 -31.90 -13.96
CA ARG A 474 11.44 -31.88 -14.90
C ARG A 474 11.35 -33.14 -15.79
N PRO A 475 12.47 -33.64 -16.36
CA PRO A 475 12.45 -34.88 -17.16
C PRO A 475 11.89 -36.08 -16.43
N THR A 476 12.17 -36.25 -15.16
CA THR A 476 11.65 -37.36 -14.37
C THR A 476 10.36 -37.04 -13.62
N GLY A 477 10.06 -35.74 -13.42
CA GLY A 477 8.99 -35.26 -12.58
C GLY A 477 9.27 -35.39 -11.09
N THR A 478 10.53 -35.50 -10.70
CA THR A 478 10.92 -35.71 -9.30
C THR A 478 11.21 -34.39 -8.62
N LEU A 479 10.42 -34.06 -7.62
CA LEU A 479 10.70 -32.96 -6.69
C LEU A 479 11.54 -33.51 -5.54
N THR A 480 12.69 -32.89 -5.28
CA THR A 480 13.57 -33.18 -4.14
C THR A 480 13.60 -31.97 -3.20
N TYR A 481 13.39 -32.20 -1.93
CA TYR A 481 13.45 -31.18 -0.88
C TYR A 481 14.44 -31.60 0.23
N CYS A 482 15.28 -30.68 0.67
CA CYS A 482 16.16 -30.83 1.82
C CYS A 482 15.49 -30.14 3.01
N PRO A 483 14.90 -30.90 3.97
CA PRO A 483 14.09 -30.29 5.04
C PRO A 483 14.93 -29.43 5.99
N GLN A 484 14.28 -28.46 6.60
CA GLN A 484 14.81 -27.72 7.73
C GLN A 484 14.90 -28.63 8.98
N PRO A 485 15.81 -28.36 9.93
CA PRO A 485 15.86 -29.11 11.16
C PRO A 485 14.51 -29.15 11.88
N GLY A 486 14.04 -30.36 12.21
CA GLY A 486 12.76 -30.58 12.90
C GLY A 486 11.55 -30.71 11.98
N GLU A 487 11.66 -30.52 10.68
CA GLU A 487 10.59 -30.80 9.73
C GLU A 487 10.45 -32.31 9.50
N THR A 488 9.21 -32.79 9.43
CA THR A 488 8.87 -34.15 8.98
C THR A 488 7.74 -34.10 7.95
N PRO A 489 7.64 -35.05 7.01
CA PRO A 489 6.61 -35.02 5.97
C PRO A 489 5.18 -34.96 6.49
N GLU A 490 4.93 -35.51 7.68
CA GLU A 490 3.61 -35.57 8.32
C GLU A 490 3.28 -34.25 9.05
N ALA A 491 4.30 -33.49 9.47
CA ALA A 491 4.12 -32.29 10.27
C ALA A 491 4.09 -30.99 9.43
N VAL A 492 4.44 -31.07 8.14
CA VAL A 492 4.53 -29.88 7.28
C VAL A 492 3.51 -29.91 6.14
N THR A 493 3.10 -28.72 5.74
CA THR A 493 2.35 -28.54 4.49
C THR A 493 3.27 -27.96 3.43
N VAL A 494 3.49 -28.74 2.35
CA VAL A 494 4.28 -28.30 1.20
C VAL A 494 3.35 -27.89 0.09
N VAL A 495 3.48 -26.67 -0.43
CA VAL A 495 2.66 -26.12 -1.50
C VAL A 495 3.53 -25.72 -2.68
N ALA A 496 3.18 -26.19 -3.87
CA ALA A 496 3.74 -25.71 -5.13
C ALA A 496 2.67 -24.94 -5.93
N PRO A 497 2.99 -23.77 -6.48
CA PRO A 497 2.02 -22.93 -7.18
C PRO A 497 1.63 -23.54 -8.54
N VAL A 498 0.40 -23.26 -8.97
CA VAL A 498 -0.17 -23.66 -10.25
C VAL A 498 -0.59 -22.45 -11.08
N LEU A 499 -1.33 -21.52 -10.47
CA LEU A 499 -1.93 -20.39 -11.17
C LEU A 499 -0.98 -19.19 -11.17
N ASP A 500 -0.75 -18.60 -12.32
CA ASP A 500 0.04 -17.36 -12.45
C ASP A 500 -0.73 -16.13 -11.94
N ARG A 501 -2.04 -16.12 -12.12
CA ARG A 501 -2.95 -15.05 -11.65
C ARG A 501 -4.04 -15.66 -10.80
N LEU A 502 -4.32 -15.07 -9.66
CA LEU A 502 -5.30 -15.59 -8.70
C LEU A 502 -6.67 -14.93 -8.89
N VAL A 503 -6.68 -13.60 -9.11
CA VAL A 503 -7.90 -12.82 -9.36
C VAL A 503 -7.67 -11.90 -10.55
N GLU A 504 -8.69 -11.77 -11.39
CA GLU A 504 -8.69 -10.85 -12.51
C GLU A 504 -10.02 -10.10 -12.59
N LEU A 505 -9.99 -8.78 -12.42
CA LEU A 505 -11.12 -7.90 -12.72
C LEU A 505 -11.00 -7.49 -14.19
N ARG A 506 -11.88 -8.02 -15.02
CA ARG A 506 -11.75 -7.92 -16.48
C ARG A 506 -12.93 -7.18 -17.08
N GLY A 507 -12.77 -5.86 -17.29
CA GLY A 507 -13.63 -5.06 -18.14
C GLY A 507 -13.03 -4.89 -19.53
N GLU A 508 -13.70 -4.10 -20.38
CA GLU A 508 -13.31 -3.82 -21.75
C GLU A 508 -13.52 -2.34 -22.08
N VAL A 509 -12.45 -1.56 -22.13
CA VAL A 509 -12.50 -0.12 -22.39
C VAL A 509 -13.12 0.19 -23.76
N ALA A 510 -12.73 -0.54 -24.80
CA ALA A 510 -13.22 -0.32 -26.16
C ALA A 510 -14.75 -0.50 -26.27
N ALA A 511 -15.31 -1.41 -25.50
CA ALA A 511 -16.75 -1.66 -25.42
C ALA A 511 -17.46 -0.80 -24.36
N ARG A 512 -16.73 0.05 -23.60
CA ARG A 512 -17.23 0.81 -22.45
C ARG A 512 -17.91 -0.06 -21.40
N LYS A 513 -17.38 -1.27 -21.20
CA LYS A 513 -17.85 -2.21 -20.19
C LYS A 513 -16.83 -2.27 -19.06
N PHE A 514 -17.20 -1.74 -17.91
CA PHE A 514 -16.33 -1.66 -16.76
C PHE A 514 -16.80 -2.59 -15.66
N VAL A 515 -15.85 -3.11 -14.87
CA VAL A 515 -16.15 -3.74 -13.58
C VAL A 515 -16.28 -2.63 -12.55
N GLU A 516 -17.43 -2.49 -11.91
CA GLU A 516 -17.70 -1.34 -11.06
C GLU A 516 -18.27 -1.75 -9.69
N HIS A 517 -17.93 -0.97 -8.67
CA HIS A 517 -18.48 -1.08 -7.33
C HIS A 517 -18.43 -2.49 -6.73
N VAL A 518 -17.28 -3.13 -6.85
CA VAL A 518 -16.98 -4.42 -6.20
C VAL A 518 -16.01 -4.19 -5.05
N ARG A 519 -16.30 -4.76 -3.88
CA ARG A 519 -15.46 -4.69 -2.69
C ARG A 519 -15.04 -6.08 -2.25
N LEU A 520 -13.77 -6.25 -1.95
CA LEU A 520 -13.20 -7.46 -1.35
C LEU A 520 -12.63 -7.08 0.02
N GLU A 521 -13.08 -7.75 1.08
CA GLU A 521 -12.77 -7.36 2.45
C GLU A 521 -12.29 -8.55 3.29
N GLY A 522 -11.10 -8.44 3.89
CA GLY A 522 -10.57 -9.44 4.83
C GLY A 522 -10.15 -10.77 4.20
N LEU A 523 -10.00 -10.84 2.88
CA LEU A 523 -9.63 -12.06 2.16
C LEU A 523 -8.12 -12.16 1.98
N SER A 524 -7.58 -13.39 2.00
CA SER A 524 -6.17 -13.67 1.73
C SER A 524 -6.01 -14.49 0.46
N PHE A 525 -4.98 -14.13 -0.35
CA PHE A 525 -4.62 -14.80 -1.59
C PHE A 525 -3.15 -15.19 -1.55
N ALA A 526 -2.83 -16.43 -1.92
CA ALA A 526 -1.45 -16.92 -1.86
C ALA A 526 -1.12 -17.96 -2.94
N HIS A 527 0.18 -18.23 -3.06
CA HIS A 527 0.75 -19.27 -3.91
C HIS A 527 0.48 -19.03 -5.39
N GLY A 528 0.78 -17.79 -5.84
CA GLY A 528 0.80 -17.45 -7.26
C GLY A 528 2.08 -17.95 -7.92
N ASN A 529 1.98 -18.48 -9.14
CA ASN A 529 3.11 -19.01 -9.91
C ASN A 529 3.78 -17.94 -10.78
N TRP A 530 5.00 -18.23 -11.15
CA TRP A 530 5.73 -17.64 -12.25
C TRP A 530 6.77 -18.64 -12.74
N ASN A 531 6.86 -18.82 -14.03
CA ASN A 531 7.88 -19.66 -14.67
C ASN A 531 8.70 -18.83 -15.64
N LEU A 532 10.00 -19.13 -15.71
CA LEU A 532 10.87 -18.52 -16.71
C LEU A 532 10.40 -18.91 -18.11
N PRO A 533 10.19 -17.95 -19.04
CA PRO A 533 9.95 -18.24 -20.44
C PRO A 533 11.09 -19.06 -21.07
N MET A 534 10.80 -19.84 -22.11
CA MET A 534 11.80 -20.72 -22.75
C MET A 534 13.07 -19.99 -23.20
N GLY A 535 12.96 -18.78 -23.70
CA GLY A 535 14.06 -17.91 -24.10
C GLY A 535 14.69 -17.14 -22.95
N GLY A 536 14.27 -17.38 -21.70
CA GLY A 536 14.67 -16.55 -20.57
C GLY A 536 13.92 -15.23 -20.50
N GLN A 537 14.34 -14.36 -19.61
CA GLN A 537 13.75 -13.05 -19.37
C GLN A 537 14.86 -12.02 -19.16
N SER A 538 14.81 -10.97 -19.97
CA SER A 538 15.55 -9.74 -19.72
C SER A 538 14.53 -8.64 -19.43
N TYR A 539 14.69 -8.00 -18.28
CA TYR A 539 13.65 -7.13 -17.75
C TYR A 539 13.86 -5.67 -18.14
N PRO A 540 12.78 -4.94 -18.46
CA PRO A 540 12.84 -3.48 -18.47
C PRO A 540 13.01 -2.96 -17.02
N GLN A 541 13.32 -1.69 -16.90
CA GLN A 541 13.32 -1.00 -15.60
C GLN A 541 12.03 -1.31 -14.84
N ALA A 542 12.13 -1.45 -13.51
CA ALA A 542 11.01 -1.77 -12.63
C ALA A 542 10.33 -3.13 -12.91
N GLU A 543 10.82 -3.92 -13.84
CA GLU A 543 10.24 -5.22 -14.24
C GLU A 543 8.71 -5.15 -14.48
N VAL A 544 8.27 -4.06 -15.09
CA VAL A 544 6.85 -3.72 -15.29
C VAL A 544 6.07 -4.73 -16.14
N ASN A 545 6.76 -5.60 -16.88
CA ASN A 545 6.18 -6.63 -17.72
C ASN A 545 5.95 -7.99 -17.03
N VAL A 546 6.29 -8.09 -15.75
CA VAL A 546 6.06 -9.34 -14.99
C VAL A 546 4.57 -9.57 -14.70
N GLY A 547 3.77 -8.49 -14.62
CA GLY A 547 2.35 -8.54 -14.25
C GLY A 547 2.14 -8.84 -12.77
N ALA A 548 0.90 -9.13 -12.37
CA ALA A 548 0.53 -9.31 -10.96
C ALA A 548 -0.34 -10.54 -10.70
N ALA A 549 -0.34 -10.98 -9.44
CA ALA A 549 -1.20 -12.07 -8.96
C ALA A 549 -2.69 -11.66 -8.92
N ILE A 550 -2.97 -10.39 -8.64
CA ILE A 550 -4.30 -9.79 -8.74
C ILE A 550 -4.21 -8.65 -9.75
N GLY A 551 -4.95 -8.75 -10.85
CA GLY A 551 -4.94 -7.76 -11.91
C GLY A 551 -6.31 -7.15 -12.17
N ALA A 552 -6.33 -5.86 -12.53
CA ALA A 552 -7.52 -5.16 -12.95
C ALA A 552 -7.32 -4.42 -14.27
N THR A 553 -8.30 -4.50 -15.14
CA THR A 553 -8.39 -3.76 -16.40
C THR A 553 -9.82 -3.27 -16.58
N ALA A 554 -9.98 -2.00 -16.98
CA ALA A 554 -11.29 -1.37 -17.11
C ALA A 554 -12.16 -1.61 -15.86
N ALA A 555 -11.62 -1.23 -14.70
CA ALA A 555 -12.26 -1.42 -13.40
C ALA A 555 -12.35 -0.08 -12.66
N ARG A 556 -13.50 0.21 -12.07
CA ARG A 556 -13.78 1.50 -11.43
C ARG A 556 -14.42 1.33 -10.07
N HIS A 557 -14.08 2.19 -9.13
CA HIS A 557 -14.66 2.14 -7.77
C HIS A 557 -14.51 0.76 -7.12
N ILE A 558 -13.40 0.09 -7.39
CA ILE A 558 -13.07 -1.21 -6.76
C ILE A 558 -12.38 -0.94 -5.44
N ALA A 559 -12.71 -1.74 -4.42
CA ALA A 559 -12.03 -1.63 -3.14
C ALA A 559 -11.51 -3.00 -2.68
N PHE A 560 -10.24 -3.02 -2.28
CA PHE A 560 -9.65 -4.10 -1.49
C PHE A 560 -9.36 -3.53 -0.10
N ASP A 561 -9.99 -4.09 0.92
CA ASP A 561 -9.83 -3.64 2.29
C ASP A 561 -9.42 -4.78 3.21
N ARG A 562 -8.36 -4.61 4.01
CA ARG A 562 -7.83 -5.65 4.89
C ARG A 562 -7.55 -6.98 4.18
N CYS A 563 -7.17 -6.93 2.92
CA CYS A 563 -6.82 -8.12 2.15
C CYS A 563 -5.32 -8.43 2.29
N GLY A 564 -4.99 -9.73 2.27
CA GLY A 564 -3.61 -10.22 2.25
C GLY A 564 -3.25 -10.80 0.89
N VAL A 565 -2.05 -10.46 0.36
CA VAL A 565 -1.46 -11.13 -0.80
C VAL A 565 -0.05 -11.55 -0.44
N ARG A 566 0.23 -12.85 -0.50
CA ARG A 566 1.54 -13.37 -0.14
C ARG A 566 1.96 -14.57 -0.99
N HIS A 567 3.26 -14.86 -0.97
CA HIS A 567 3.80 -16.05 -1.65
C HIS A 567 3.45 -16.09 -3.13
N VAL A 568 3.62 -14.97 -3.80
CA VAL A 568 3.30 -14.85 -5.23
C VAL A 568 4.56 -14.73 -6.08
N GLY A 569 4.47 -15.21 -7.32
CA GLY A 569 5.55 -15.22 -8.28
C GLY A 569 5.72 -13.93 -9.09
N ARG A 570 4.89 -12.94 -8.82
CA ARG A 570 4.75 -11.69 -9.58
C ARG A 570 4.57 -10.52 -8.62
N TYR A 571 4.21 -9.32 -9.14
CA TYR A 571 3.66 -8.26 -8.29
C TYR A 571 2.38 -8.73 -7.57
N ALA A 572 2.05 -8.11 -6.45
CA ALA A 572 0.81 -8.45 -5.76
C ALA A 572 -0.42 -7.93 -6.52
N PHE A 573 -0.43 -6.64 -6.88
CA PHE A 573 -1.54 -5.98 -7.56
C PHE A 573 -1.11 -5.25 -8.84
N GLU A 574 -2.03 -5.19 -9.81
CA GLU A 574 -1.94 -4.38 -11.01
C GLU A 574 -3.27 -3.64 -11.24
N LEU A 575 -3.24 -2.31 -11.19
CA LEU A 575 -4.33 -1.42 -11.58
C LEU A 575 -3.96 -0.82 -12.95
N GLY A 576 -4.31 -1.53 -14.00
CA GLY A 576 -3.89 -1.23 -15.37
C GLY A 576 -4.89 -0.36 -16.12
N HIS A 577 -4.86 -0.49 -17.40
CA HIS A 577 -5.65 0.20 -18.40
C HIS A 577 -7.12 0.42 -18.00
N GLY A 578 -7.58 1.69 -17.91
CA GLY A 578 -8.95 2.06 -17.57
C GLY A 578 -9.34 1.87 -16.11
N CYS A 579 -8.38 1.65 -15.19
CA CYS A 579 -8.65 1.58 -13.76
C CYS A 579 -8.76 2.98 -13.15
N GLN A 580 -9.92 3.31 -12.58
CA GLN A 580 -10.23 4.62 -12.03
C GLN A 580 -10.87 4.49 -10.65
N GLU A 581 -10.49 5.39 -9.71
CA GLU A 581 -11.07 5.49 -8.37
C GLU A 581 -11.04 4.14 -7.60
N CYS A 582 -10.01 3.31 -7.85
CA CYS A 582 -9.81 2.06 -7.13
C CYS A 582 -9.02 2.30 -5.85
N THR A 583 -9.33 1.55 -4.79
CA THR A 583 -8.71 1.72 -3.48
C THR A 583 -8.16 0.40 -2.95
N LEU A 584 -6.90 0.42 -2.51
CA LEU A 584 -6.30 -0.59 -1.66
C LEU A 584 -6.12 0.02 -0.28
N SER A 585 -6.78 -0.50 0.74
CA SER A 585 -6.70 0.03 2.10
C SER A 585 -6.43 -1.07 3.13
N ARG A 586 -5.52 -0.81 4.05
CA ARG A 586 -5.16 -1.73 5.15
C ARG A 586 -4.71 -3.12 4.69
N CYS A 587 -4.24 -3.23 3.44
CA CYS A 587 -3.80 -4.48 2.85
C CYS A 587 -2.37 -4.84 3.27
N GLU A 588 -2.05 -6.14 3.20
CA GLU A 588 -0.71 -6.66 3.49
C GLU A 588 -0.20 -7.46 2.29
N LEU A 589 0.85 -6.94 1.65
CA LEU A 589 1.47 -7.48 0.45
C LEU A 589 2.88 -7.93 0.84
N VAL A 590 3.08 -9.24 1.05
CA VAL A 590 4.28 -9.74 1.76
C VAL A 590 4.81 -11.02 1.12
N ASP A 591 6.13 -11.19 1.09
CA ASP A 591 6.83 -12.28 0.42
C ASP A 591 6.47 -12.37 -1.06
N LEU A 592 6.92 -11.35 -1.79
CA LEU A 592 6.60 -11.14 -3.20
C LEU A 592 7.83 -11.49 -4.05
N ALA A 593 7.64 -12.25 -5.13
CA ALA A 593 8.73 -12.51 -6.07
C ALA A 593 9.14 -11.22 -6.82
N ALA A 594 8.20 -10.34 -7.07
CA ALA A 594 8.42 -9.00 -7.62
C ALA A 594 8.10 -7.92 -6.55
N GLY A 595 7.37 -6.89 -6.89
CA GLY A 595 7.01 -5.80 -6.00
C GLY A 595 5.55 -5.83 -5.52
N GLY A 596 5.11 -4.72 -4.96
CA GLY A 596 3.76 -4.61 -4.39
C GLY A 596 2.70 -4.27 -5.42
N VAL A 597 2.69 -3.05 -5.94
CA VAL A 597 1.58 -2.54 -6.76
C VAL A 597 2.09 -1.88 -8.03
N LEU A 598 1.53 -2.28 -9.16
CA LEU A 598 1.65 -1.59 -10.45
C LEU A 598 0.39 -0.73 -10.65
N VAL A 599 0.55 0.58 -10.86
CA VAL A 599 -0.53 1.52 -11.17
C VAL A 599 -0.22 2.21 -12.49
N GLY A 600 -1.09 2.07 -13.46
CA GLY A 600 -0.90 2.71 -14.75
C GLY A 600 -0.39 1.79 -15.85
N THR A 601 0.13 2.40 -16.90
CA THR A 601 0.61 1.74 -18.12
C THR A 601 1.96 2.30 -18.54
N THR A 602 2.70 1.53 -19.31
CA THR A 602 3.95 2.00 -19.95
C THR A 602 3.69 2.87 -21.18
N ALA A 603 2.52 2.74 -21.79
CA ALA A 603 2.11 3.55 -22.92
C ALA A 603 1.26 4.75 -22.49
N VAL A 604 1.40 5.86 -23.16
CA VAL A 604 0.46 7.00 -23.05
C VAL A 604 -0.79 6.66 -23.84
N LEU A 605 -1.94 6.68 -23.18
CA LEU A 605 -3.23 6.27 -23.75
C LEU A 605 -4.05 7.52 -24.11
N PRO A 606 -4.47 7.70 -25.37
CA PRO A 606 -5.19 8.90 -25.79
C PRO A 606 -6.67 8.91 -25.39
N ASP A 607 -7.25 7.73 -25.12
CA ASP A 607 -8.66 7.62 -24.70
C ASP A 607 -8.80 7.95 -23.22
N PRO A 608 -9.55 8.98 -22.82
CA PRO A 608 -9.78 9.31 -21.40
C PRO A 608 -10.39 8.15 -20.58
N GLU A 609 -11.19 7.30 -21.22
CA GLU A 609 -11.77 6.13 -20.56
C GLU A 609 -10.73 5.03 -20.28
N ALA A 610 -9.63 5.07 -21.02
CA ALA A 610 -8.49 4.21 -20.82
C ALA A 610 -7.53 4.73 -19.74
N ALA A 611 -7.67 5.98 -19.34
CA ALA A 611 -6.81 6.61 -18.36
C ALA A 611 -6.84 5.86 -17.01
N VAL A 612 -5.68 5.84 -16.36
CA VAL A 612 -5.54 5.32 -14.99
C VAL A 612 -5.43 6.51 -14.05
N THR A 613 -6.45 6.74 -13.23
CA THR A 613 -6.54 7.97 -12.44
C THR A 613 -7.33 7.81 -11.15
N GLY A 614 -7.01 8.62 -10.13
CA GLY A 614 -7.77 8.70 -8.89
C GLY A 614 -7.61 7.49 -7.96
N ASN A 615 -6.63 6.61 -8.20
CA ASN A 615 -6.44 5.41 -7.42
C ASN A 615 -5.75 5.72 -6.08
N VAL A 616 -6.08 4.97 -5.03
CA VAL A 616 -5.59 5.18 -3.68
C VAL A 616 -5.00 3.90 -3.09
N ILE A 617 -3.79 3.99 -2.58
CA ILE A 617 -3.13 2.94 -1.79
C ILE A 617 -2.83 3.56 -0.43
N ARG A 618 -3.51 3.10 0.60
CA ARG A 618 -3.38 3.70 1.93
C ARG A 618 -3.33 2.67 3.05
N ASP A 619 -2.57 3.01 4.08
CA ASP A 619 -2.50 2.22 5.32
C ASP A 619 -2.12 0.75 5.07
N CYS A 620 -1.28 0.51 4.03
CA CYS A 620 -0.86 -0.81 3.57
C CYS A 620 0.55 -1.15 4.05
N THR A 621 0.85 -2.45 4.15
CA THR A 621 2.22 -2.95 4.28
C THR A 621 2.65 -3.59 2.97
N ILE A 622 3.79 -3.16 2.41
CA ILE A 622 4.43 -3.74 1.23
C ILE A 622 5.85 -4.15 1.65
N ALA A 623 6.09 -5.44 1.74
CA ALA A 623 7.36 -5.91 2.31
C ALA A 623 7.82 -7.25 1.73
N HIS A 624 9.12 -7.51 1.91
CA HIS A 624 9.76 -8.77 1.50
C HIS A 624 9.58 -9.03 0.01
N GLY A 625 9.85 -8.00 -0.83
CA GLY A 625 9.76 -8.08 -2.30
C GLY A 625 11.10 -8.32 -2.98
N GLY A 626 11.07 -8.46 -4.33
CA GLY A 626 12.25 -8.71 -5.13
C GLY A 626 12.84 -10.11 -4.98
N ARG A 627 12.07 -11.08 -4.50
CA ARG A 627 12.59 -12.43 -4.19
C ARG A 627 13.03 -13.23 -5.42
N ILE A 628 12.52 -12.87 -6.61
CA ILE A 628 12.93 -13.42 -7.92
C ILE A 628 13.28 -12.27 -8.86
N HIS A 629 12.54 -11.20 -8.83
CA HIS A 629 12.56 -10.07 -9.73
C HIS A 629 13.15 -8.85 -9.01
N SER A 630 14.48 -8.75 -9.00
CA SER A 630 15.19 -7.81 -8.12
C SER A 630 15.03 -6.35 -8.48
N ALA A 631 14.69 -6.02 -9.73
CA ALA A 631 14.44 -4.65 -10.15
C ALA A 631 12.98 -4.21 -9.95
N ALA A 632 12.14 -5.06 -9.35
CA ALA A 632 10.77 -4.73 -9.04
C ALA A 632 10.66 -3.71 -7.91
N ILE A 633 9.63 -2.88 -7.96
CA ILE A 633 9.44 -1.70 -7.12
C ILE A 633 8.31 -1.94 -6.11
N GLY A 634 8.39 -1.32 -4.95
CA GLY A 634 7.32 -1.40 -3.96
C GLY A 634 5.99 -0.93 -4.53
N ILE A 635 5.93 0.30 -5.04
CA ILE A 635 4.77 0.84 -5.77
C ILE A 635 5.27 1.57 -7.01
N TRP A 636 4.87 1.10 -8.17
CA TRP A 636 5.15 1.75 -9.45
C TRP A 636 3.90 2.49 -9.94
N ILE A 637 4.06 3.78 -10.23
CA ILE A 637 3.04 4.65 -10.83
C ILE A 637 3.57 5.07 -12.19
N GLY A 638 3.11 4.42 -13.25
CA GLY A 638 3.55 4.69 -14.62
C GLY A 638 2.86 5.92 -15.21
N ASN A 639 2.27 5.77 -16.39
CA ASN A 639 1.44 6.81 -17.00
C ASN A 639 0.07 6.84 -16.31
N ALA A 640 0.03 7.37 -15.07
CA ALA A 640 -1.17 7.46 -14.24
C ALA A 640 -1.20 8.79 -13.48
N SER A 641 -2.40 9.32 -13.24
CA SER A 641 -2.59 10.61 -12.58
C SER A 641 -3.39 10.50 -11.28
N ARG A 642 -3.26 11.50 -10.40
CA ARG A 642 -4.06 11.62 -9.17
C ARG A 642 -4.02 10.36 -8.29
N THR A 643 -2.95 9.57 -8.40
CA THR A 643 -2.74 8.42 -7.53
C THR A 643 -2.24 8.91 -6.18
N THR A 644 -2.84 8.42 -5.11
CA THR A 644 -2.40 8.72 -3.74
C THR A 644 -1.82 7.47 -3.09
N VAL A 645 -0.60 7.59 -2.57
CA VAL A 645 0.06 6.59 -1.72
C VAL A 645 0.27 7.22 -0.36
N GLU A 646 -0.44 6.75 0.65
CA GLU A 646 -0.40 7.39 1.96
C GLU A 646 -0.38 6.40 3.12
N HIS A 647 0.38 6.74 4.16
CA HIS A 647 0.46 5.95 5.41
C HIS A 647 0.81 4.48 5.19
N CYS A 648 1.70 4.19 4.24
CA CYS A 648 2.15 2.83 3.97
C CYS A 648 3.51 2.56 4.64
N ASP A 649 3.71 1.32 5.11
CA ASP A 649 5.02 0.76 5.44
C ASP A 649 5.57 0.03 4.22
N ILE A 650 6.71 0.48 3.67
CA ILE A 650 7.34 -0.09 2.48
C ILE A 650 8.78 -0.44 2.81
N PHE A 651 9.11 -1.73 2.90
CA PHE A 651 10.43 -2.15 3.36
C PHE A 651 10.86 -3.53 2.87
N ASP A 652 12.14 -3.84 3.05
CA ASP A 652 12.79 -5.08 2.62
C ASP A 652 12.53 -5.37 1.13
N LEU A 653 12.97 -4.44 0.30
CA LEU A 653 12.89 -4.52 -1.17
C LEU A 653 14.29 -4.44 -1.78
N THR A 654 14.49 -5.07 -2.94
CA THR A 654 15.78 -5.08 -3.64
C THR A 654 16.00 -3.91 -4.59
N TYR A 655 14.98 -3.06 -4.81
CA TYR A 655 15.05 -1.87 -5.66
C TYR A 655 14.20 -0.72 -5.06
N SER A 656 13.81 0.29 -5.84
CA SER A 656 13.14 1.50 -5.33
C SER A 656 11.85 1.24 -4.55
N GLY A 657 11.56 2.10 -3.57
CA GLY A 657 10.34 2.02 -2.77
C GLY A 657 9.09 2.44 -3.55
N VAL A 658 9.09 3.68 -4.04
CA VAL A 658 8.02 4.23 -4.89
C VAL A 658 8.63 4.85 -6.14
N SER A 659 8.04 4.60 -7.31
CA SER A 659 8.44 5.19 -8.59
C SER A 659 7.26 5.89 -9.25
N ILE A 660 7.47 7.12 -9.77
CA ILE A 660 6.42 7.93 -10.39
C ILE A 660 6.89 8.40 -11.76
N GLY A 661 6.08 8.13 -12.79
CA GLY A 661 6.33 8.54 -14.18
C GLY A 661 6.93 7.43 -15.03
N TRP A 662 6.72 7.54 -16.36
CA TRP A 662 7.25 6.60 -17.36
C TRP A 662 7.52 7.28 -18.71
N SER A 663 7.68 8.60 -18.71
CA SER A 663 8.00 9.37 -19.93
C SER A 663 9.33 10.10 -19.72
N TRP A 664 10.37 9.66 -20.41
CA TRP A 664 11.72 10.25 -20.28
C TRP A 664 11.80 11.65 -20.87
N GLY A 665 12.54 12.52 -20.21
CA GLY A 665 12.76 13.89 -20.65
C GLY A 665 11.54 14.80 -20.45
N TYR A 666 11.38 15.77 -21.35
CA TYR A 666 10.37 16.83 -21.22
C TYR A 666 9.12 16.62 -22.08
N ALA A 667 8.90 15.42 -22.57
CA ALA A 667 7.69 15.08 -23.30
C ALA A 667 6.46 15.22 -22.37
N GLU A 668 5.30 15.52 -22.95
CA GLU A 668 4.04 15.51 -22.23
C GLU A 668 3.76 14.13 -21.61
N SER A 669 3.36 14.14 -20.35
CA SER A 669 3.14 12.93 -19.58
C SER A 669 1.80 13.01 -18.84
N PRO A 670 0.99 11.94 -18.82
CA PRO A 670 -0.21 11.87 -18.01
C PRO A 670 0.08 11.66 -16.52
N ALA A 671 1.32 11.46 -16.12
CA ALA A 671 1.70 11.27 -14.73
C ALA A 671 1.74 12.61 -13.97
N HIS A 672 0.59 13.12 -13.54
CA HIS A 672 0.46 14.41 -12.85
C HIS A 672 -0.42 14.32 -11.61
N HIS A 673 -0.23 15.27 -10.67
CA HIS A 673 -1.02 15.38 -9.44
C HIS A 673 -1.01 14.10 -8.60
N ASN A 674 0.05 13.31 -8.67
CA ASN A 674 0.25 12.14 -7.81
C ASN A 674 0.71 12.59 -6.43
N ARG A 675 0.41 11.82 -5.40
CA ARG A 675 0.70 12.17 -4.01
C ARG A 675 1.33 10.99 -3.29
N VAL A 676 2.50 11.19 -2.71
CA VAL A 676 3.20 10.20 -1.86
C VAL A 676 3.35 10.83 -0.48
N LEU A 677 2.48 10.46 0.45
CA LEU A 677 2.26 11.19 1.69
C LEU A 677 2.45 10.31 2.93
N HIS A 678 3.25 10.77 3.88
CA HIS A 678 3.36 10.15 5.21
C HIS A 678 3.64 8.65 5.19
N ASN A 679 4.46 8.17 4.24
CA ASN A 679 4.86 6.77 4.19
C ASN A 679 6.15 6.57 4.97
N HIS A 680 6.36 5.36 5.50
CA HIS A 680 7.60 4.92 6.09
C HIS A 680 8.28 3.93 5.12
N MET A 681 9.43 4.33 4.56
CA MET A 681 10.17 3.57 3.55
C MET A 681 11.58 3.29 4.06
N TYR A 682 11.93 2.01 4.21
CA TYR A 682 13.22 1.66 4.78
C TYR A 682 13.69 0.26 4.36
N ASP A 683 14.97 -0.02 4.58
CA ASP A 683 15.56 -1.32 4.24
C ASP A 683 15.39 -1.67 2.76
N ILE A 684 15.82 -0.76 1.88
CA ILE A 684 15.56 -0.81 0.43
C ILE A 684 16.88 -0.89 -0.34
N GLY A 685 16.91 -1.75 -1.39
CA GLY A 685 18.02 -1.90 -2.34
C GLY A 685 18.99 -3.00 -2.00
N HIS A 686 19.38 -3.16 -0.73
CA HIS A 686 20.27 -4.21 -0.22
C HIS A 686 21.63 -4.33 -0.93
N GLY A 687 22.08 -3.30 -1.67
CA GLY A 687 23.32 -3.37 -2.44
C GLY A 687 23.23 -4.26 -3.69
N VAL A 688 22.03 -4.62 -4.14
CA VAL A 688 21.84 -5.50 -5.31
C VAL A 688 21.99 -4.74 -6.61
N LEU A 689 21.24 -3.67 -6.79
CA LEU A 689 21.21 -2.84 -8.00
C LEU A 689 21.75 -1.44 -7.72
N SER A 690 21.98 -0.69 -8.77
CA SER A 690 22.34 0.72 -8.74
C SER A 690 21.17 1.58 -9.24
N ASP A 691 21.31 2.93 -9.21
CA ASP A 691 20.37 3.85 -9.84
C ASP A 691 18.94 3.73 -9.32
N MET A 692 18.79 3.96 -8.02
CA MET A 692 17.53 3.75 -7.33
C MET A 692 17.33 4.76 -6.20
N GLY A 693 16.10 4.88 -5.71
CA GLY A 693 15.77 5.76 -4.60
C GLY A 693 14.69 5.24 -3.67
N GLY A 694 14.51 5.87 -2.52
CA GLY A 694 13.32 5.67 -1.69
C GLY A 694 12.07 6.09 -2.47
N VAL A 695 12.08 7.32 -2.99
CA VAL A 695 11.13 7.81 -3.99
C VAL A 695 11.89 8.24 -5.24
N TYR A 696 11.53 7.67 -6.37
CA TYR A 696 12.05 7.96 -7.70
C TYR A 696 10.98 8.65 -8.55
N THR A 697 11.35 9.69 -9.28
CA THR A 697 10.45 10.39 -10.22
C THR A 697 11.07 10.50 -11.60
N LEU A 698 10.25 10.48 -12.64
CA LEU A 698 10.67 10.48 -14.03
C LEU A 698 9.73 11.31 -14.90
N GLY A 699 10.28 12.25 -15.67
CA GLY A 699 9.54 13.05 -16.64
C GLY A 699 8.66 14.16 -16.04
N VAL A 700 7.86 14.75 -16.89
CA VAL A 700 7.00 15.90 -16.55
C VAL A 700 5.83 15.42 -15.66
N SER A 701 5.74 15.96 -14.44
CA SER A 701 4.75 15.51 -13.44
C SER A 701 4.20 16.67 -12.60
N PRO A 702 3.56 17.68 -13.22
CA PRO A 702 3.13 18.89 -12.52
C PRO A 702 2.09 18.59 -11.45
N GLY A 703 2.19 19.25 -10.31
CA GLY A 703 1.30 19.08 -9.17
C GLY A 703 1.51 17.78 -8.39
N THR A 704 2.53 17.00 -8.72
CA THR A 704 2.93 15.84 -7.92
C THR A 704 3.63 16.30 -6.65
N VAL A 705 3.26 15.69 -5.53
CA VAL A 705 3.75 16.04 -4.19
C VAL A 705 4.28 14.80 -3.46
N VAL A 706 5.48 14.90 -2.93
CA VAL A 706 6.12 13.92 -2.03
C VAL A 706 6.31 14.60 -0.68
N GLU A 707 5.52 14.25 0.31
CA GLU A 707 5.42 15.03 1.55
C GLU A 707 5.30 14.16 2.80
N GLY A 708 6.01 14.55 3.86
CA GLY A 708 5.86 13.96 5.19
C GLY A 708 6.35 12.52 5.30
N ASN A 709 7.15 12.04 4.34
CA ASN A 709 7.63 10.66 4.36
C ASN A 709 8.87 10.53 5.25
N LEU A 710 9.00 9.39 5.90
CA LEU A 710 10.19 8.94 6.60
C LEU A 710 10.92 7.91 5.73
N ILE A 711 12.13 8.24 5.28
CA ILE A 711 12.87 7.44 4.29
C ILE A 711 14.28 7.17 4.82
N HIS A 712 14.65 5.90 4.98
CA HIS A 712 15.98 5.56 5.48
C HIS A 712 16.48 4.18 5.07
N ASP A 713 17.76 3.93 5.27
CA ASP A 713 18.43 2.67 4.92
C ASP A 713 18.21 2.29 3.44
N ILE A 714 18.52 3.23 2.55
CA ILE A 714 18.43 3.03 1.09
C ILE A 714 19.83 2.68 0.57
N GLN A 715 20.05 1.45 0.15
CA GLN A 715 21.37 0.90 -0.14
C GLN A 715 21.50 0.38 -1.58
N SER A 716 22.28 1.08 -2.40
CA SER A 716 22.63 0.64 -3.76
C SER A 716 23.97 -0.11 -3.79
N HIS A 717 24.28 -0.70 -4.95
CA HIS A 717 25.57 -1.35 -5.18
C HIS A 717 26.70 -0.34 -5.42
N ASN A 718 26.75 0.27 -6.58
CA ASN A 718 27.86 1.18 -6.94
C ASN A 718 27.48 2.65 -6.76
N TYR A 719 26.33 3.06 -7.27
CA TYR A 719 25.81 4.41 -7.23
C TYR A 719 24.29 4.39 -7.10
N GLY A 720 23.71 5.49 -6.68
CA GLY A 720 22.27 5.54 -6.39
C GLY A 720 22.00 5.25 -4.92
N GLY A 721 20.79 4.77 -4.62
CA GLY A 721 20.33 4.64 -3.24
C GLY A 721 20.15 6.00 -2.60
N TRP A 722 19.52 6.93 -3.35
CA TRP A 722 19.11 8.23 -2.85
C TRP A 722 17.79 8.12 -2.09
N GLY A 723 17.56 9.05 -1.18
CA GLY A 723 16.25 9.10 -0.53
C GLY A 723 15.17 9.61 -1.49
N LEU A 724 15.35 10.83 -1.99
CA LEU A 724 14.52 11.48 -2.99
C LEU A 724 15.32 11.65 -4.29
N TYR A 725 14.84 11.05 -5.35
CA TYR A 725 15.53 11.02 -6.63
C TYR A 725 14.65 11.57 -7.75
N THR A 726 15.01 12.73 -8.27
CA THR A 726 14.39 13.34 -9.46
C THR A 726 15.25 13.04 -10.68
N ASP A 727 14.81 12.05 -11.48
CA ASP A 727 15.54 11.59 -12.66
C ASP A 727 15.08 12.33 -13.93
N GLU A 728 15.42 11.80 -15.07
CA GLU A 728 15.37 12.42 -16.41
C GLU A 728 14.08 13.20 -16.69
N GLY A 729 14.17 14.53 -16.77
CA GLY A 729 13.07 15.41 -17.11
C GLY A 729 12.06 15.65 -16.00
N SER A 730 12.32 15.20 -14.75
CA SER A 730 11.43 15.46 -13.60
C SER A 730 11.08 16.94 -13.50
N THR A 731 9.80 17.29 -13.64
CA THR A 731 9.35 18.67 -13.76
C THR A 731 8.09 18.96 -12.98
N GLY A 732 8.11 20.09 -12.21
CA GLY A 732 6.93 20.60 -11.51
C GLY A 732 6.53 19.80 -10.27
N ILE A 733 7.49 19.14 -9.63
CA ILE A 733 7.31 18.25 -8.48
C ILE A 733 7.66 19.00 -7.19
N VAL A 734 6.90 18.80 -6.14
CA VAL A 734 7.15 19.32 -4.79
C VAL A 734 7.59 18.20 -3.86
N LEU A 735 8.79 18.34 -3.27
CA LEU A 735 9.38 17.44 -2.30
C LEU A 735 9.51 18.21 -0.98
N ARG A 736 8.63 17.96 -0.02
CA ARG A 736 8.64 18.76 1.21
C ARG A 736 8.32 17.96 2.47
N ASN A 737 8.78 18.47 3.59
CA ASN A 737 8.49 17.89 4.92
C ASN A 737 8.94 16.43 5.06
N ASN A 738 9.90 15.96 4.25
CA ASN A 738 10.40 14.60 4.33
C ASN A 738 11.62 14.53 5.26
N ILE A 739 11.77 13.40 5.92
CA ILE A 739 12.95 13.05 6.71
C ILE A 739 13.66 11.92 5.98
N VAL A 740 14.93 12.16 5.62
CA VAL A 740 15.75 11.23 4.83
C VAL A 740 17.09 11.02 5.50
N TYR A 741 17.46 9.78 5.81
CA TYR A 741 18.76 9.47 6.39
C TYR A 741 19.27 8.07 6.05
N GLY A 742 20.56 7.79 6.29
CA GLY A 742 21.13 6.46 6.09
C GLY A 742 21.14 5.98 4.65
N THR A 743 21.28 6.89 3.69
CA THR A 743 21.29 6.58 2.26
C THR A 743 22.70 6.32 1.73
N SER A 744 22.82 5.63 0.58
CA SER A 744 24.13 5.40 -0.05
C SER A 744 24.72 6.68 -0.64
N SER A 745 24.05 7.25 -1.63
CA SER A 745 24.63 8.31 -2.45
C SER A 745 24.00 9.69 -2.25
N GLY A 746 23.31 9.90 -1.15
CA GLY A 746 22.73 11.18 -0.77
C GLY A 746 21.25 11.16 -0.44
N GLY A 747 20.81 12.13 0.36
CA GLY A 747 19.40 12.29 0.72
C GLY A 747 18.55 12.76 -0.46
N PHE A 748 19.12 13.60 -1.32
CA PHE A 748 18.47 14.14 -2.51
C PHE A 748 19.40 14.08 -3.72
N HIS A 749 18.84 13.71 -4.87
CA HIS A 749 19.49 13.77 -6.18
C HIS A 749 18.58 14.37 -7.24
N GLN A 750 19.10 15.35 -7.99
CA GLN A 750 18.53 15.85 -9.24
C GLN A 750 19.42 15.41 -10.39
N HIS A 751 18.91 14.52 -11.28
CA HIS A 751 19.65 14.21 -12.50
C HIS A 751 19.53 15.38 -13.50
N TYR A 752 18.34 15.59 -14.07
CA TYR A 752 17.96 16.82 -14.75
C TYR A 752 16.43 16.99 -14.75
N GLY A 753 15.98 18.24 -14.84
CA GLY A 753 14.56 18.55 -14.77
C GLY A 753 14.33 20.05 -14.61
N ARG A 754 13.07 20.44 -14.38
CA ARG A 754 12.68 21.85 -14.36
C ARG A 754 11.68 22.14 -13.25
N ASP A 755 11.83 23.30 -12.63
CA ASP A 755 10.86 23.90 -11.70
C ASP A 755 10.42 22.98 -10.56
N ASN A 756 11.32 22.11 -10.06
CA ASN A 756 11.04 21.31 -8.88
C ASN A 756 11.25 22.13 -7.61
N ILE A 757 10.53 21.79 -6.54
CA ILE A 757 10.64 22.45 -5.24
C ILE A 757 11.07 21.41 -4.21
N VAL A 758 12.18 21.70 -3.52
CA VAL A 758 12.74 20.88 -2.44
C VAL A 758 12.81 21.74 -1.20
N GLU A 759 11.82 21.63 -0.33
CA GLU A 759 11.68 22.55 0.79
C GLU A 759 11.33 21.86 2.10
N ASN A 760 11.81 22.42 3.19
CA ASN A 760 11.48 21.99 4.56
C ASN A 760 11.72 20.48 4.77
N ASN A 761 12.81 19.92 4.23
CA ASN A 761 13.19 18.53 4.45
C ASN A 761 14.36 18.44 5.44
N ILE A 762 14.53 17.28 6.06
CA ILE A 762 15.73 16.90 6.78
C ILE A 762 16.48 15.85 5.96
N PHE A 763 17.72 16.14 5.59
CA PHE A 763 18.65 15.22 4.95
C PHE A 763 19.80 14.93 5.91
N ALA A 764 19.98 13.67 6.29
CA ALA A 764 20.99 13.32 7.28
C ALA A 764 21.77 12.04 6.90
N VAL A 765 23.07 12.06 7.18
CA VAL A 765 23.97 10.89 7.19
C VAL A 765 23.90 10.01 5.95
N ALA A 766 24.31 10.52 4.83
CA ALA A 766 24.54 9.68 3.66
C ALA A 766 25.99 9.16 3.65
N ARG A 767 26.19 7.97 3.05
CA ARG A 767 27.50 7.28 3.01
C ARG A 767 28.52 8.01 2.14
N ASP A 768 28.12 8.46 0.94
CA ASP A 768 29.06 8.97 -0.07
C ASP A 768 29.12 10.51 -0.07
N TRP A 769 27.97 11.18 -0.15
CA TRP A 769 27.75 12.63 -0.10
C TRP A 769 26.32 12.93 0.33
N GLN A 770 26.03 14.13 0.82
CA GLN A 770 24.71 14.42 1.36
C GLN A 770 23.68 14.74 0.27
N LEU A 771 24.10 15.46 -0.78
CA LEU A 771 23.27 15.90 -1.91
C LEU A 771 23.99 15.61 -3.23
N GLN A 772 23.24 15.43 -4.31
CA GLN A 772 23.82 15.21 -5.63
C GLN A 772 23.07 15.94 -6.74
N ARG A 773 23.82 16.37 -7.76
CA ARG A 773 23.32 16.82 -9.04
C ARG A 773 24.27 16.38 -10.14
N THR A 774 23.76 15.71 -11.19
CA THR A 774 24.63 15.10 -12.21
C THR A 774 24.56 15.80 -13.56
N ARG A 775 23.44 16.43 -13.92
CA ARG A 775 23.31 17.12 -15.20
C ARG A 775 22.78 18.54 -15.01
N VAL A 776 23.55 19.50 -15.49
CA VAL A 776 23.21 20.94 -15.37
C VAL A 776 22.62 21.44 -16.68
N GLU A 777 21.50 22.17 -16.57
CA GLU A 777 20.82 22.82 -17.66
C GLU A 777 20.74 24.32 -17.42
N ASP A 778 20.45 25.13 -18.45
CA ASP A 778 20.50 26.61 -18.36
C ASP A 778 19.25 27.23 -17.70
N HIS A 779 18.19 26.46 -17.48
CA HIS A 779 17.01 26.90 -16.75
C HIS A 779 17.06 26.52 -15.25
N THR A 780 16.13 27.02 -14.46
CA THR A 780 16.01 26.60 -13.06
C THR A 780 15.52 25.17 -12.99
N SER A 781 16.42 24.26 -12.56
CA SER A 781 16.08 22.86 -12.36
C SER A 781 15.25 22.67 -11.10
N PHE A 782 15.64 23.32 -10.01
CA PHE A 782 14.92 23.23 -8.74
C PHE A 782 15.23 24.43 -7.83
N ARG A 783 14.35 24.62 -6.84
CA ARG A 783 14.55 25.46 -5.66
C ARG A 783 14.85 24.55 -4.47
N PHE A 784 15.87 24.89 -3.67
CA PHE A 784 16.26 24.12 -2.48
C PHE A 784 16.27 25.10 -1.30
N GLU A 785 15.18 25.09 -0.51
CA GLU A 785 14.91 26.13 0.47
C GLU A 785 14.44 25.55 1.80
N ARG A 786 14.85 26.16 2.91
CA ARG A 786 14.44 25.79 4.27
C ARG A 786 14.70 24.32 4.61
N ASN A 787 15.74 23.70 4.07
CA ASN A 787 16.10 22.34 4.41
C ASN A 787 17.16 22.33 5.53
N ILE A 788 17.17 21.27 6.32
CA ILE A 788 18.28 20.93 7.22
C ILE A 788 19.11 19.85 6.55
N VAL A 789 20.43 20.08 6.42
CA VAL A 789 21.40 19.09 5.93
C VAL A 789 22.42 18.86 7.04
N TRP A 790 22.38 17.66 7.65
CA TRP A 790 23.20 17.31 8.79
C TRP A 790 24.01 16.03 8.53
N TRP A 791 25.30 16.02 8.88
CA TRP A 791 26.14 14.83 8.82
C TRP A 791 27.28 14.90 9.84
N ASN A 792 27.97 13.78 10.03
CA ASN A 792 29.04 13.62 11.03
C ASN A 792 30.26 12.89 10.46
N SER A 793 30.65 13.19 9.25
CA SER A 793 31.74 12.51 8.56
C SER A 793 32.57 13.47 7.70
N ASP A 794 33.66 12.94 7.14
CA ASP A 794 34.53 13.65 6.17
C ASP A 794 33.91 13.71 4.75
N LYS A 795 32.74 13.16 4.56
CA LYS A 795 32.10 13.10 3.24
C LYS A 795 31.61 14.48 2.78
N PRO A 796 31.65 14.75 1.48
CA PRO A 796 31.28 16.06 0.96
C PRO A 796 29.79 16.35 1.11
N LEU A 797 29.45 17.64 1.21
CA LEU A 797 28.08 18.11 1.19
C LEU A 797 27.40 17.77 -0.14
N VAL A 798 28.05 18.07 -1.26
CA VAL A 798 27.47 17.94 -2.61
C VAL A 798 28.44 17.21 -3.54
N ASN A 799 27.89 16.29 -4.32
CA ASN A 799 28.54 15.75 -5.52
C ASN A 799 27.91 16.36 -6.77
N GLY A 800 28.72 17.04 -7.58
CA GLY A 800 28.29 17.69 -8.83
C GLY A 800 28.30 19.22 -8.77
N ASP A 801 27.83 19.84 -9.85
CA ASP A 801 27.81 21.29 -9.99
C ASP A 801 26.58 21.91 -9.30
N TRP A 802 26.85 22.75 -8.32
CA TRP A 802 25.83 23.45 -7.51
C TRP A 802 25.87 24.97 -7.74
N SER A 803 26.48 25.42 -8.87
CA SER A 803 26.75 26.84 -9.11
C SER A 803 25.66 27.58 -9.89
N LYS A 804 24.94 26.91 -10.81
CA LYS A 804 23.93 27.55 -11.68
C LYS A 804 22.71 26.66 -11.92
N GLY A 805 21.62 27.24 -12.45
CA GLY A 805 20.40 26.53 -12.78
C GLY A 805 19.67 25.98 -11.56
N LEU A 806 19.84 26.58 -10.40
CA LEU A 806 19.16 26.26 -9.15
C LEU A 806 19.06 27.54 -8.29
N VAL A 807 18.10 27.53 -7.38
CA VAL A 807 17.94 28.58 -6.37
C VAL A 807 18.07 27.93 -4.99
N THR A 808 19.00 28.43 -4.18
CA THR A 808 19.20 27.98 -2.80
C THR A 808 18.99 29.12 -1.83
N ALA A 809 18.20 28.92 -0.78
CA ALA A 809 17.95 29.94 0.23
C ALA A 809 17.51 29.34 1.57
N ALA A 810 17.86 30.03 2.65
CA ALA A 810 17.35 29.76 3.99
C ALA A 810 17.58 28.31 4.48
N ASN A 811 18.65 27.64 4.06
CA ASN A 811 18.99 26.29 4.49
C ASN A 811 19.89 26.30 5.73
N CYS A 812 19.78 25.27 6.56
CA CYS A 812 20.65 25.04 7.70
C CYS A 812 21.58 23.85 7.39
N TYR A 813 22.87 24.12 7.26
CA TYR A 813 23.90 23.13 7.00
C TYR A 813 24.74 22.88 8.25
N TRP A 814 24.98 21.61 8.60
CA TRP A 814 25.83 21.29 9.75
C TRP A 814 26.58 19.98 9.57
N ASN A 815 27.91 20.07 9.65
CA ASN A 815 28.78 18.90 9.77
C ASN A 815 29.35 18.80 11.18
N ALA A 816 28.91 17.83 11.96
CA ALA A 816 29.38 17.64 13.33
C ALA A 816 30.84 17.15 13.41
N ALA A 817 31.42 16.64 12.29
CA ALA A 817 32.79 16.15 12.22
C ALA A 817 33.81 17.19 11.66
N GLY A 818 33.32 18.32 11.10
CA GLY A 818 34.25 19.27 10.47
C GLY A 818 33.57 20.47 9.78
N PRO A 819 34.29 21.20 8.92
CA PRO A 819 33.74 22.33 8.23
C PRO A 819 32.74 21.92 7.15
N VAL A 820 31.77 22.81 6.89
CA VAL A 820 30.87 22.71 5.74
C VAL A 820 31.58 23.35 4.54
N VAL A 821 31.84 22.54 3.51
CA VAL A 821 32.52 22.98 2.29
C VAL A 821 31.61 22.72 1.09
N PHE A 822 31.33 23.75 0.31
CA PHE A 822 30.56 23.66 -0.93
C PHE A 822 31.46 23.31 -2.14
N PRO A 823 30.88 22.88 -3.27
CA PRO A 823 31.61 22.58 -4.48
C PRO A 823 32.59 23.71 -4.88
N GLY A 824 33.77 23.33 -5.33
CA GLY A 824 34.84 24.26 -5.62
C GLY A 824 35.59 24.80 -4.40
N GLY A 825 35.42 24.21 -3.22
CA GLY A 825 36.10 24.63 -1.99
C GLY A 825 35.55 25.92 -1.37
N GLN A 826 34.33 26.31 -1.75
CA GLN A 826 33.71 27.55 -1.27
C GLN A 826 33.16 27.35 0.17
N ASP A 827 33.23 28.42 0.94
CA ASP A 827 32.46 28.55 2.18
C ASP A 827 31.09 29.21 1.91
N LEU A 828 30.25 29.30 2.92
CA LEU A 828 28.90 29.86 2.81
C LEU A 828 28.96 31.37 2.42
N ALA A 829 29.94 32.13 2.91
CA ALA A 829 30.08 33.54 2.60
C ALA A 829 30.39 33.77 1.10
N ALA A 830 31.26 32.96 0.52
CA ALA A 830 31.52 32.96 -0.90
C ALA A 830 30.29 32.61 -1.75
N ARG A 831 29.47 31.66 -1.30
CA ARG A 831 28.19 31.30 -1.93
C ARG A 831 27.20 32.46 -1.91
N GLN A 832 27.04 33.11 -0.76
CA GLN A 832 26.16 34.27 -0.60
C GLN A 832 26.62 35.46 -1.43
N ALA A 833 27.92 35.72 -1.51
CA ALA A 833 28.48 36.73 -2.38
C ALA A 833 28.22 36.47 -3.88
N ALA A 834 28.09 35.22 -4.27
CA ALA A 834 27.71 34.80 -5.62
C ALA A 834 26.18 34.80 -5.86
N GLY A 835 25.36 35.24 -4.91
CA GLY A 835 23.90 35.31 -5.01
C GLY A 835 23.19 33.96 -4.80
N GLN A 836 23.86 33.01 -4.15
CA GLN A 836 23.31 31.70 -3.77
C GLN A 836 23.21 31.61 -2.25
N ASP A 837 22.40 30.73 -1.75
CA ASP A 837 22.26 30.44 -0.32
C ASP A 837 21.89 31.67 0.53
N GLU A 838 21.07 32.58 -0.04
CA GLU A 838 20.57 33.75 0.67
C GLU A 838 19.90 33.33 1.99
N ARG A 839 20.27 33.97 3.10
CA ARG A 839 19.83 33.65 4.46
C ARG A 839 20.16 32.23 4.96
N SER A 840 20.82 31.37 4.19
CA SER A 840 21.31 30.08 4.68
C SER A 840 22.34 30.28 5.79
N ILE A 841 22.45 29.29 6.67
CA ILE A 841 23.41 29.32 7.78
C ILE A 841 24.20 28.01 7.88
N VAL A 842 25.37 28.08 8.48
CA VAL A 842 26.13 26.93 8.98
C VAL A 842 26.05 26.96 10.50
N ALA A 843 25.15 26.15 11.04
CA ALA A 843 24.90 26.08 12.48
C ALA A 843 24.29 24.74 12.85
N ASP A 844 24.53 24.28 14.09
CA ASP A 844 23.90 23.08 14.64
C ASP A 844 22.37 23.27 14.72
N PRO A 845 21.57 22.45 14.04
CA PRO A 845 20.11 22.51 14.12
C PRO A 845 19.55 22.11 15.47
N ARG A 846 20.36 21.58 16.39
CA ARG A 846 20.01 21.19 17.76
C ARG A 846 18.89 20.15 17.83
N PHE A 847 19.12 19.00 17.24
CA PHE A 847 18.25 17.85 17.44
C PHE A 847 18.22 17.47 18.93
N LEU A 848 17.03 17.16 19.43
CA LEU A 848 16.81 16.89 20.87
C LEU A 848 17.31 15.50 21.28
N ASP A 849 17.36 14.56 20.37
CA ASP A 849 17.90 13.23 20.66
C ASP A 849 19.43 13.30 20.70
N PRO A 850 20.06 13.02 21.85
CA PRO A 850 21.52 13.06 21.98
C PRO A 850 22.23 11.98 21.16
N ASN A 851 21.53 10.95 20.73
CA ASN A 851 22.06 9.88 19.87
C ASN A 851 21.75 10.11 18.39
N PHE A 852 21.26 11.28 18.02
CA PHE A 852 20.95 11.60 16.62
C PHE A 852 22.23 11.70 15.77
N PRO A 853 22.20 11.12 14.59
CA PRO A 853 21.35 10.03 14.17
C PRO A 853 22.02 8.70 14.50
N ASP A 854 21.34 7.81 15.21
CA ASP A 854 21.83 6.45 15.36
C ASP A 854 21.44 5.65 14.12
N PRO A 855 22.39 5.26 13.27
CA PRO A 855 22.10 4.46 12.07
C PRO A 855 21.58 3.05 12.39
N ASN A 856 21.58 2.63 13.68
CA ASN A 856 21.08 1.34 14.11
C ASN A 856 19.61 1.36 14.55
N VAL A 857 18.99 2.54 14.61
CA VAL A 857 17.57 2.66 14.97
C VAL A 857 16.69 2.44 13.75
N LEU A 858 16.25 1.22 13.56
CA LEU A 858 15.34 0.82 12.46
C LEU A 858 13.94 1.46 12.55
N ASN A 859 13.56 1.95 13.73
CA ASN A 859 12.30 2.65 13.97
C ASN A 859 12.55 3.82 14.90
N PRO A 860 12.95 4.99 14.39
CA PRO A 860 13.15 6.15 15.22
C PRO A 860 11.85 6.51 15.94
N SER A 861 11.95 6.80 17.24
CA SER A 861 10.82 7.34 17.98
C SER A 861 10.41 8.69 17.38
N SER A 862 9.15 9.08 17.53
CA SER A 862 8.63 10.37 17.03
C SER A 862 9.45 11.59 17.47
N GLY A 863 10.27 11.46 18.51
CA GLY A 863 11.14 12.53 19.01
C GLY A 863 12.54 12.57 18.40
N THR A 864 12.97 11.55 17.65
CA THR A 864 14.37 11.45 17.15
C THR A 864 14.77 12.63 16.26
N PHE A 865 13.85 13.19 15.47
CA PHE A 865 14.08 14.33 14.57
C PHE A 865 13.52 15.65 15.10
N ALA A 866 13.08 15.69 16.34
CA ALA A 866 12.63 16.93 16.97
C ALA A 866 13.82 17.88 17.20
N ILE A 867 13.65 19.16 16.89
CA ILE A 867 14.64 20.21 17.12
C ILE A 867 14.29 21.04 18.34
N ALA A 868 15.29 21.61 18.98
CA ALA A 868 15.08 22.46 20.16
C ALA A 868 14.25 23.71 19.80
N PRO A 869 13.46 24.27 20.75
CA PRO A 869 12.67 25.48 20.51
C PRO A 869 13.51 26.72 20.14
N ASP A 870 14.80 26.71 20.45
CA ASP A 870 15.77 27.74 20.09
C ASP A 870 16.69 27.32 18.94
N SER A 871 16.30 26.33 18.15
CA SER A 871 17.03 25.91 16.96
C SER A 871 17.19 27.07 15.97
N PRO A 872 18.41 27.31 15.46
CA PRO A 872 18.63 28.35 14.48
C PRO A 872 17.89 28.10 13.15
N ALA A 873 17.52 26.86 12.85
CA ALA A 873 16.74 26.53 11.65
C ALA A 873 15.34 27.15 11.68
N LEU A 874 14.73 27.33 12.86
CA LEU A 874 13.41 27.96 13.01
C LEU A 874 13.42 29.44 12.55
N ALA A 875 14.52 30.15 12.78
CA ALA A 875 14.66 31.53 12.32
C ALA A 875 14.74 31.67 10.78
N LEU A 876 15.03 30.59 10.09
CA LEU A 876 15.02 30.50 8.62
C LEU A 876 13.62 30.22 8.05
N GLY A 877 12.66 29.92 8.89
CA GLY A 877 11.31 29.49 8.50
C GLY A 877 11.20 27.98 8.26
N PHE A 878 12.12 27.19 8.83
CA PHE A 878 11.96 25.74 8.89
C PHE A 878 10.81 25.41 9.84
N GLU A 879 9.90 24.57 9.41
CA GLU A 879 8.77 24.07 10.19
C GLU A 879 9.09 22.66 10.70
N PRO A 880 8.98 22.39 12.02
CA PRO A 880 9.25 21.07 12.57
C PRO A 880 8.40 19.98 11.91
N ILE A 881 9.01 18.84 11.62
CA ILE A 881 8.37 17.71 10.96
C ILE A 881 8.01 16.67 12.01
N ASP A 882 6.76 16.24 12.03
CA ASP A 882 6.30 15.16 12.92
C ASP A 882 6.47 13.79 12.23
N ALA A 883 7.56 13.09 12.55
CA ALA A 883 7.87 11.77 12.03
C ALA A 883 6.82 10.70 12.43
N SER A 884 6.04 10.92 13.50
CA SER A 884 5.02 9.97 13.95
C SER A 884 3.82 9.84 13.00
N LEU A 885 3.70 10.78 12.08
CA LEU A 885 2.66 10.73 11.04
C LEU A 885 3.01 9.77 9.90
N ALA A 886 4.27 9.38 9.77
CA ALA A 886 4.72 8.47 8.71
C ALA A 886 4.42 7.01 9.05
N GLY A 887 4.08 6.25 8.02
CA GLY A 887 3.82 4.83 8.11
C GLY A 887 2.37 4.47 8.42
N ARG A 888 2.15 3.17 8.53
CA ARG A 888 0.85 2.55 8.72
C ARG A 888 0.25 2.93 10.07
N ARG A 889 -1.04 3.29 10.07
CA ARG A 889 -1.79 3.70 11.27
C ARG A 889 -2.56 2.58 11.93
N THR A 890 -2.95 1.56 11.15
CA THR A 890 -3.70 0.43 11.68
C THR A 890 -2.78 -0.74 12.03
N PRO A 891 -3.12 -1.54 13.06
CA PRO A 891 -2.37 -2.74 13.37
C PRO A 891 -2.29 -3.71 12.17
N ARG A 892 -1.19 -4.42 12.04
CA ARG A 892 -1.06 -5.50 11.06
C ARG A 892 -2.03 -6.63 11.40
N LEU A 893 -2.69 -7.16 10.38
CA LEU A 893 -3.67 -8.24 10.53
C LEU A 893 -3.00 -9.61 10.47
N LEU A 894 -1.96 -9.72 9.66
CA LEU A 894 -1.18 -10.94 9.53
C LEU A 894 0.01 -10.82 10.50
N ALA A 895 0.06 -11.70 11.49
CA ALA A 895 1.29 -11.96 12.23
C ALA A 895 2.26 -12.72 11.30
N ILE A 896 2.73 -12.03 10.25
CA ILE A 896 3.78 -12.57 9.40
C ILE A 896 5.06 -12.35 10.19
N GLY A 897 5.54 -13.40 10.84
CA GLY A 897 6.91 -13.44 11.29
C GLY A 897 7.78 -13.10 10.08
N MET A 898 8.83 -12.29 10.26
CA MET A 898 9.85 -12.10 9.25
C MET A 898 10.20 -13.51 8.75
N PRO A 899 9.92 -13.86 7.49
CA PRO A 899 10.35 -15.16 7.01
C PRO A 899 11.88 -15.19 7.15
N ASP A 900 12.41 -16.19 7.82
CA ASP A 900 13.83 -16.53 7.76
C ASP A 900 14.15 -16.99 6.32
N VAL A 901 13.80 -16.17 5.35
CA VAL A 901 14.11 -16.42 3.96
C VAL A 901 15.55 -15.97 3.78
N PRO A 902 16.46 -16.90 3.51
CA PRO A 902 17.74 -16.52 2.96
C PRO A 902 17.40 -15.72 1.70
N THR A 903 17.66 -14.43 1.70
CA THR A 903 17.56 -13.66 0.47
C THR A 903 18.51 -14.32 -0.53
N LEU A 904 18.05 -14.52 -1.74
CA LEU A 904 18.84 -15.10 -2.84
C LEU A 904 20.10 -14.28 -3.14
N TRP A 905 20.19 -13.07 -2.58
CA TRP A 905 21.26 -12.12 -2.84
C TRP A 905 22.33 -12.20 -1.76
N PRO A 906 23.55 -12.60 -2.10
CA PRO A 906 24.64 -12.81 -1.13
C PRO A 906 24.95 -11.61 -0.24
N GLU A 907 24.76 -10.40 -0.72
CA GLU A 907 25.08 -9.18 0.03
C GLU A 907 24.08 -8.88 1.16
N SER A 908 22.82 -9.21 0.99
CA SER A 908 21.83 -9.11 2.06
C SER A 908 22.04 -10.16 3.17
N ARG A 909 22.76 -11.23 2.90
CA ARG A 909 23.21 -12.21 3.91
C ARG A 909 24.38 -11.68 4.75
N GLN A 910 25.07 -10.62 4.28
CA GLN A 910 26.27 -10.07 4.95
C GLN A 910 25.94 -8.90 5.88
N ARG A 911 24.69 -8.54 6.10
CA ARG A 911 24.37 -7.58 7.15
C ARG A 911 24.93 -8.15 8.46
N LYS A 912 26.03 -7.57 8.90
CA LYS A 912 26.48 -7.75 10.27
C LYS A 912 25.30 -7.35 11.14
N LYS A 913 24.76 -8.30 11.92
CA LYS A 913 23.97 -7.89 13.09
C LYS A 913 24.76 -6.80 13.76
N PRO A 914 24.16 -5.67 14.13
CA PRO A 914 24.85 -4.70 14.96
C PRO A 914 25.47 -5.48 16.11
N ALA A 915 26.72 -5.21 16.39
CA ALA A 915 27.40 -5.80 17.55
C ALA A 915 26.51 -5.50 18.79
N PRO A 916 26.34 -6.47 19.70
CA PRO A 916 25.46 -6.34 20.84
C PRO A 916 25.82 -5.13 21.69
#